data_ae2fcb7dad3dbfb4cbcc5f675eb94fdf
#
_entry.id   ae2fcb7dad3dbfb4cbcc5f675eb94fdf
#
_cell.length_a   1.000
_cell.length_b   1.000
_cell.length_c   1.000
_cell.angle_alpha   90.00
_cell.angle_beta   90.00
_cell.angle_gamma   90.00
#
_symmetry.space_group_name_H-M   'P 1'
#
loop_
_entity.id
_entity.type
_entity.pdbx_description
1 polymer ?
#
loop_
_entity_poly.entity_id
_entity_poly.type
_entity_poly.pdbx_seq_one_letter_code
_entity_poly.pdbx_strand_id
1 'polypeptide(L)'
;LDARKVILTDNNFGHAFVQYQESYNRIRSYCKDRTYIQVITGFLGSTETGETTTLGRSGSDYTAAIFGAALNAEIIEIWTDVNGILSADPKIIKEAEVVPSLTYEEAMELAHAGAKVIFPPTMIPALNKNIPIVIKNTFEPDHPGTIIAKDRTKTGKSVVGISSLSNVTLIRLQGAGMVGMKGLIGRIFSSLANENINIILVSQAFSEHSICFAIKPEWIYKAVATLETEFALELKNHYIDEIKVEKNLSLVAVVGEGMRHTSGVSGRVFSTLGNKNINVIAIAQGSSERNISFIVDDEDVDQTLKALHTEFFNTKDHIADIYLLGVGTIGSELLDIISKENPRGISLRTVGSSKKMLVRPDAVNPITAMDELNKSGIPLDLNEFLGTEKGKGTKQKIFIDCTASETIAKEYVNILDRGFSVVTANKIANTLDQDYYHSIRDTAKNNNVQFRYETNVGAGLPIINTLQGLIATGDKILSIEGVLSGTLSYLFNTFDGQKPFSALVKDARAKGFTEPDPREDLNGMDVARKILILARETGAKLELNDISVEGLIPAELDPELSVDRFLDGLAKYDENFQKRLEKATAVQKVLRYIGKWDGQKAKIGLEAVNNDNPFYNQNGSENFIVFRTKRYNDAPLMIKGHGAGASVTAAGVLQDIQLCLEDR
;
A
#
# COMPACT_ATOMS: atom_id res chain seq x y z
N LEU A 1 22.35 11.51 -49.09
CA LEU A 1 23.63 12.04 -48.63
C LEU A 1 24.47 10.91 -48.02
N ASP A 2 25.70 10.80 -48.39
CA ASP A 2 26.69 9.96 -47.71
C ASP A 2 27.21 10.71 -46.47
N ALA A 3 27.00 10.16 -45.29
CA ALA A 3 27.33 10.81 -44.04
C ALA A 3 28.84 11.08 -43.88
N ARG A 4 29.71 10.31 -44.54
CA ARG A 4 31.16 10.53 -44.56
C ARG A 4 31.58 11.91 -45.10
N LYS A 5 30.74 12.55 -45.89
CA LYS A 5 30.99 13.90 -46.39
C LYS A 5 30.79 15.00 -45.37
N VAL A 6 30.05 14.73 -44.29
CA VAL A 6 29.61 15.74 -43.35
C VAL A 6 29.88 15.38 -41.86
N ILE A 7 30.04 14.09 -41.54
CA ILE A 7 30.42 13.67 -40.19
C ILE A 7 31.93 13.45 -40.14
N LEU A 8 32.61 14.35 -39.43
CA LEU A 8 34.07 14.29 -39.24
C LEU A 8 34.38 13.64 -37.90
N THR A 9 35.36 12.74 -37.90
CA THR A 9 35.75 11.98 -36.70
C THR A 9 37.27 11.96 -36.52
N ASP A 10 37.70 11.45 -35.38
CA ASP A 10 39.09 11.01 -35.21
C ASP A 10 39.38 9.70 -36.00
N ASN A 11 40.57 9.15 -35.79
CA ASN A 11 41.06 7.91 -36.43
C ASN A 11 40.88 6.65 -35.56
N ASN A 12 40.01 6.69 -34.55
CA ASN A 12 39.72 5.53 -33.74
C ASN A 12 38.70 4.62 -34.46
N PHE A 13 39.20 3.81 -35.38
CA PHE A 13 38.39 2.96 -36.24
C PHE A 13 37.53 1.98 -35.44
N GLY A 14 36.25 1.92 -35.75
CA GLY A 14 35.25 1.07 -35.06
C GLY A 14 34.47 1.79 -33.94
N HIS A 15 35.07 2.80 -33.30
CA HIS A 15 34.44 3.64 -32.27
C HIS A 15 34.93 5.08 -32.33
N ALA A 16 34.77 5.70 -33.50
CA ALA A 16 35.32 7.02 -33.78
C ALA A 16 34.60 8.14 -33.03
N PHE A 17 35.35 9.05 -32.44
CA PHE A 17 34.81 10.24 -31.76
C PHE A 17 34.49 11.33 -32.79
N VAL A 18 33.26 11.85 -32.67
CA VAL A 18 32.77 12.86 -33.58
C VAL A 18 33.30 14.25 -33.22
N GLN A 19 33.85 14.95 -34.21
CA GLN A 19 34.21 16.37 -34.12
C GLN A 19 32.92 17.21 -34.35
N TYR A 20 32.15 17.44 -33.29
CA TYR A 20 30.79 17.99 -33.40
C TYR A 20 30.73 19.33 -34.12
N GLN A 21 31.56 20.30 -33.70
CA GLN A 21 31.45 21.68 -34.23
C GLN A 21 31.64 21.70 -35.76
N GLU A 22 32.66 21.01 -36.24
CA GLU A 22 32.94 20.93 -37.68
C GLU A 22 31.87 20.13 -38.42
N SER A 23 31.43 19.00 -37.86
CA SER A 23 30.35 18.20 -38.44
C SER A 23 29.04 19.01 -38.51
N TYR A 24 28.69 19.77 -37.49
CA TYR A 24 27.51 20.63 -37.50
C TYR A 24 27.58 21.71 -38.59
N ASN A 25 28.75 22.33 -38.80
CA ASN A 25 28.94 23.33 -39.82
C ASN A 25 28.77 22.71 -41.24
N ARG A 26 29.34 21.54 -41.47
CA ARG A 26 29.22 20.81 -42.75
C ARG A 26 27.79 20.38 -43.03
N ILE A 27 27.05 19.86 -42.01
CA ILE A 27 25.66 19.46 -42.12
C ILE A 27 24.78 20.68 -42.45
N ARG A 28 24.92 21.80 -41.73
CA ARG A 28 24.16 23.03 -42.00
C ARG A 28 24.42 23.57 -43.39
N SER A 29 25.67 23.62 -43.82
CA SER A 29 26.05 24.07 -45.15
C SER A 29 25.45 23.19 -46.22
N TYR A 30 25.47 21.86 -46.03
CA TYR A 30 24.86 20.93 -46.97
C TYR A 30 23.34 21.06 -47.06
N CYS A 31 22.64 21.27 -45.95
CA CYS A 31 21.17 21.31 -45.89
C CYS A 31 20.57 22.68 -46.19
N LYS A 32 21.34 23.78 -46.21
CA LYS A 32 20.87 25.18 -46.27
C LYS A 32 19.85 25.47 -47.36
N ASP A 33 20.08 24.97 -48.60
CA ASP A 33 19.26 25.29 -49.76
C ASP A 33 18.41 24.08 -50.24
N ARG A 34 18.21 23.06 -49.38
CA ARG A 34 17.54 21.81 -49.72
C ARG A 34 16.16 21.73 -49.09
N THR A 35 15.12 21.74 -49.89
CA THR A 35 13.71 21.73 -49.47
C THR A 35 13.05 20.35 -49.55
N TYR A 36 13.77 19.33 -50.03
CA TYR A 36 13.26 17.97 -50.17
C TYR A 36 13.78 17.04 -49.06
N ILE A 37 13.07 15.91 -48.86
CA ILE A 37 13.45 14.91 -47.86
C ILE A 37 14.88 14.40 -48.18
N GLN A 38 15.73 14.45 -47.16
CA GLN A 38 17.10 13.95 -47.23
C GLN A 38 17.18 12.53 -46.71
N VAL A 39 17.63 11.58 -47.52
CA VAL A 39 18.00 10.23 -47.08
C VAL A 39 19.50 10.21 -46.85
N ILE A 40 19.92 9.78 -45.65
CA ILE A 40 21.31 9.86 -45.21
C ILE A 40 21.77 8.47 -44.78
N THR A 41 22.99 8.09 -45.13
CA THR A 41 23.59 6.86 -44.60
C THR A 41 23.90 7.04 -43.12
N GLY A 42 23.39 6.14 -42.26
CA GLY A 42 23.74 6.13 -40.85
C GLY A 42 25.09 5.44 -40.58
N PHE A 43 25.57 5.50 -39.31
CA PHE A 43 26.69 4.73 -38.79
C PHE A 43 28.08 5.17 -39.26
N LEU A 44 28.21 5.90 -40.36
CA LEU A 44 29.46 6.23 -41.03
C LEU A 44 29.91 7.67 -40.74
N GLY A 45 31.24 7.84 -40.61
CA GLY A 45 31.93 9.11 -40.66
C GLY A 45 33.22 9.03 -41.46
N SER A 46 34.00 10.08 -41.45
CA SER A 46 35.35 10.08 -42.05
C SER A 46 36.35 10.88 -41.20
N THR A 47 37.62 10.53 -41.31
CA THR A 47 38.74 11.36 -40.82
C THR A 47 38.91 12.61 -41.69
N GLU A 48 39.76 13.53 -41.24
CA GLU A 48 40.16 14.70 -42.06
C GLU A 48 40.84 14.30 -43.37
N THR A 49 41.53 13.17 -43.37
CA THR A 49 42.21 12.60 -44.56
C THR A 49 41.23 11.83 -45.45
N GLY A 50 39.96 11.71 -45.12
CA GLY A 50 38.93 11.07 -45.91
C GLY A 50 38.80 9.56 -45.73
N GLU A 51 39.48 8.98 -44.75
CA GLU A 51 39.36 7.56 -44.41
C GLU A 51 38.00 7.28 -43.74
N THR A 52 37.35 6.19 -44.14
CA THR A 52 36.03 5.83 -43.59
C THR A 52 36.15 5.33 -42.17
N THR A 53 35.37 5.90 -41.28
CA THR A 53 35.23 5.50 -39.89
C THR A 53 33.81 5.04 -39.59
N THR A 54 33.63 4.34 -38.46
CA THR A 54 32.32 3.93 -37.97
C THR A 54 32.10 4.45 -36.55
N LEU A 55 30.83 4.80 -36.26
CA LEU A 55 30.43 5.43 -34.99
C LEU A 55 30.18 4.41 -33.84
N GLY A 56 30.45 3.13 -34.11
CA GLY A 56 30.26 2.07 -33.14
C GLY A 56 28.80 1.63 -32.95
N ARG A 57 28.49 1.05 -31.80
CA ARG A 57 27.15 0.54 -31.50
C ARG A 57 26.09 1.64 -31.62
N SER A 58 24.91 1.30 -32.20
CA SER A 58 23.80 2.24 -32.45
C SER A 58 24.22 3.48 -33.26
N GLY A 59 25.21 3.34 -34.15
CA GLY A 59 25.75 4.45 -34.93
C GLY A 59 24.73 5.12 -35.84
N SER A 60 23.66 4.44 -36.28
CA SER A 60 22.56 5.03 -37.04
C SER A 60 21.73 5.99 -36.20
N ASP A 61 21.38 5.61 -34.96
CA ASP A 61 20.66 6.46 -34.02
C ASP A 61 21.51 7.68 -33.64
N TYR A 62 22.82 7.43 -33.47
CA TYR A 62 23.79 8.49 -33.22
C TYR A 62 23.90 9.47 -34.40
N THR A 63 23.89 8.98 -35.62
CA THR A 63 23.84 9.83 -36.83
C THR A 63 22.58 10.69 -36.80
N ALA A 64 21.40 10.13 -36.50
CA ALA A 64 20.15 10.87 -36.40
C ALA A 64 20.23 11.98 -35.33
N ALA A 65 20.79 11.70 -34.16
CA ALA A 65 20.99 12.68 -33.10
C ALA A 65 21.97 13.80 -33.48
N ILE A 66 23.06 13.48 -34.21
CA ILE A 66 24.03 14.48 -34.73
C ILE A 66 23.35 15.42 -35.71
N PHE A 67 22.57 14.87 -36.67
CA PHE A 67 21.84 15.68 -37.63
C PHE A 67 20.75 16.51 -36.98
N GLY A 68 19.97 15.91 -36.03
CA GLY A 68 18.95 16.61 -35.26
C GLY A 68 19.54 17.81 -34.53
N ALA A 69 20.68 17.62 -33.85
CA ALA A 69 21.38 18.69 -33.12
C ALA A 69 21.96 19.76 -34.09
N ALA A 70 22.52 19.35 -35.23
CA ALA A 70 23.07 20.27 -36.20
C ALA A 70 22.01 21.20 -36.80
N LEU A 71 20.81 20.66 -37.06
CA LEU A 71 19.71 21.36 -37.72
C LEU A 71 18.70 21.99 -36.75
N ASN A 72 18.90 21.86 -35.41
CA ASN A 72 17.96 22.22 -34.36
C ASN A 72 16.56 21.64 -34.64
N ALA A 73 16.49 20.33 -34.86
CA ALA A 73 15.25 19.63 -35.13
C ALA A 73 14.25 19.80 -33.95
N GLU A 74 12.97 19.78 -34.24
CA GLU A 74 11.92 19.83 -33.21
C GLU A 74 11.85 18.49 -32.43
N ILE A 75 12.15 17.38 -33.12
CA ILE A 75 12.07 16.02 -32.57
C ILE A 75 13.01 15.09 -33.35
N ILE A 76 13.50 14.05 -32.67
CA ILE A 76 14.24 12.95 -33.31
C ILE A 76 13.42 11.68 -33.08
N GLU A 77 12.97 11.02 -34.11
CA GLU A 77 12.28 9.74 -34.03
C GLU A 77 13.22 8.58 -34.33
N ILE A 78 13.30 7.62 -33.43
CA ILE A 78 14.04 6.36 -33.58
C ILE A 78 13.03 5.24 -33.82
N TRP A 79 12.97 4.74 -35.02
CA TRP A 79 12.08 3.66 -35.42
C TRP A 79 12.80 2.31 -35.28
N THR A 80 12.24 1.41 -34.44
CA THR A 80 12.81 0.10 -34.09
C THR A 80 11.73 -0.98 -34.12
N ASP A 81 12.00 -2.14 -33.55
CA ASP A 81 11.11 -3.31 -33.43
C ASP A 81 10.38 -3.44 -32.10
N VAL A 82 10.50 -2.42 -31.24
CA VAL A 82 9.86 -2.39 -29.90
C VAL A 82 9.01 -1.14 -29.72
N ASN A 83 7.98 -1.24 -28.89
CA ASN A 83 7.04 -0.14 -28.60
C ASN A 83 7.62 1.00 -27.75
N GLY A 84 8.90 0.95 -27.39
CA GLY A 84 9.56 1.94 -26.55
C GLY A 84 10.46 1.28 -25.51
N ILE A 85 10.86 2.06 -24.51
CA ILE A 85 11.60 1.56 -23.35
C ILE A 85 10.60 0.93 -22.36
N LEU A 86 10.88 -0.28 -21.93
CA LEU A 86 10.02 -1.03 -21.01
C LEU A 86 10.46 -0.84 -19.56
N SER A 87 9.52 -1.02 -18.62
CA SER A 87 9.76 -0.95 -17.18
C SER A 87 10.73 -2.01 -16.65
N ALA A 88 10.90 -3.11 -17.39
CA ALA A 88 11.88 -4.18 -17.12
C ALA A 88 12.15 -4.98 -18.40
N ASP A 89 13.08 -5.96 -18.36
CA ASP A 89 13.33 -6.87 -19.48
C ASP A 89 12.11 -7.79 -19.71
N PRO A 90 11.45 -7.72 -20.90
CA PRO A 90 10.25 -8.51 -21.19
C PRO A 90 10.53 -10.02 -21.30
N LYS A 91 11.78 -10.44 -21.41
CA LYS A 91 12.16 -11.85 -21.39
C LYS A 91 12.01 -12.47 -20.01
N ILE A 92 12.18 -11.67 -18.96
CA ILE A 92 12.09 -12.08 -17.57
C ILE A 92 10.71 -11.71 -16.99
N ILE A 93 10.19 -10.53 -17.36
CA ILE A 93 8.93 -9.97 -16.86
C ILE A 93 7.99 -9.74 -18.03
N LYS A 94 7.04 -10.63 -18.22
CA LYS A 94 6.06 -10.56 -19.33
C LYS A 94 5.10 -9.37 -19.19
N GLU A 95 4.88 -8.93 -17.96
CA GLU A 95 4.02 -7.80 -17.58
C GLU A 95 4.73 -6.45 -17.67
N ALA A 96 5.95 -6.41 -18.21
CA ALA A 96 6.68 -5.16 -18.39
C ALA A 96 5.90 -4.19 -19.29
N GLU A 97 5.69 -2.98 -18.81
CA GLU A 97 4.91 -1.94 -19.50
C GLU A 97 5.83 -0.96 -20.23
N VAL A 98 5.33 -0.37 -21.32
CA VAL A 98 6.05 0.73 -22.01
C VAL A 98 6.05 1.95 -21.09
N VAL A 99 7.23 2.53 -20.86
CA VAL A 99 7.39 3.77 -20.10
C VAL A 99 7.09 4.94 -21.05
N PRO A 100 6.00 5.70 -20.83
CA PRO A 100 5.58 6.72 -21.81
C PRO A 100 6.56 7.88 -21.93
N SER A 101 7.23 8.25 -20.83
CA SER A 101 8.14 9.40 -20.79
C SER A 101 9.27 9.19 -19.80
N LEU A 102 10.49 9.54 -20.22
CA LEU A 102 11.72 9.48 -19.43
C LEU A 102 12.49 10.81 -19.54
N THR A 103 13.27 11.13 -18.51
CA THR A 103 14.34 12.12 -18.66
C THR A 103 15.52 11.49 -19.41
N TYR A 104 16.43 12.33 -19.94
CA TYR A 104 17.67 11.82 -20.57
C TYR A 104 18.51 11.03 -19.55
N GLU A 105 18.57 11.52 -18.31
CA GLU A 105 19.31 10.87 -17.23
C GLU A 105 18.73 9.51 -16.90
N GLU A 106 17.38 9.38 -16.77
CA GLU A 106 16.73 8.09 -16.54
C GLU A 106 17.02 7.10 -17.66
N ALA A 107 16.92 7.56 -18.92
CA ALA A 107 17.21 6.72 -20.09
C ALA A 107 18.67 6.28 -20.14
N MET A 108 19.62 7.15 -19.77
CA MET A 108 21.04 6.80 -19.68
C MET A 108 21.31 5.78 -18.56
N GLU A 109 20.73 5.95 -17.37
CA GLU A 109 20.89 5.00 -16.26
C GLU A 109 20.36 3.61 -16.62
N LEU A 110 19.16 3.53 -17.21
CA LEU A 110 18.59 2.26 -17.69
C LEU A 110 19.48 1.60 -18.75
N ALA A 111 19.99 2.38 -19.69
CA ALA A 111 20.84 1.87 -20.76
C ALA A 111 22.22 1.36 -20.24
N HIS A 112 22.82 2.04 -19.27
CA HIS A 112 24.05 1.59 -18.62
C HIS A 112 23.84 0.31 -17.81
N ALA A 113 22.68 0.17 -17.18
CA ALA A 113 22.34 -1.01 -16.40
C ALA A 113 21.83 -2.20 -17.24
N GLY A 114 21.87 -2.11 -18.59
CA GLY A 114 21.59 -3.25 -19.48
C GLY A 114 20.38 -3.12 -20.40
N ALA A 115 19.57 -2.07 -20.30
CA ALA A 115 18.49 -1.83 -21.26
C ALA A 115 19.07 -1.53 -22.64
N LYS A 116 18.65 -2.32 -23.65
CA LYS A 116 19.31 -2.35 -24.97
C LYS A 116 18.68 -1.43 -26.03
N VAL A 117 17.66 -0.66 -25.68
CA VAL A 117 16.83 0.07 -26.65
C VAL A 117 17.55 1.29 -27.21
N ILE A 118 18.34 2.01 -26.40
CA ILE A 118 19.11 3.16 -26.87
C ILE A 118 20.51 3.14 -26.25
N PHE A 119 21.51 3.61 -27.01
CA PHE A 119 22.88 3.67 -26.55
C PHE A 119 23.19 5.06 -25.98
N PRO A 120 23.75 5.21 -24.75
CA PRO A 120 23.93 6.49 -24.08
C PRO A 120 24.59 7.59 -24.90
N PRO A 121 25.70 7.35 -25.63
CA PRO A 121 26.34 8.37 -26.47
C PRO A 121 25.42 8.97 -27.55
N THR A 122 24.40 8.23 -28.05
CA THR A 122 23.43 8.74 -29.03
C THR A 122 22.57 9.87 -28.49
N MET A 123 22.33 9.91 -27.18
CA MET A 123 21.49 10.93 -26.56
C MET A 123 22.23 12.26 -26.35
N ILE A 124 23.57 12.26 -26.29
CA ILE A 124 24.37 13.46 -25.96
C ILE A 124 24.11 14.66 -26.89
N PRO A 125 24.08 14.51 -28.22
CA PRO A 125 23.80 15.65 -29.10
C PRO A 125 22.41 16.24 -28.91
N ALA A 126 21.40 15.38 -28.69
CA ALA A 126 20.02 15.77 -28.46
C ALA A 126 19.86 16.45 -27.08
N LEU A 127 20.46 15.89 -26.01
CA LEU A 127 20.50 16.46 -24.66
C LEU A 127 21.08 17.88 -24.66
N ASN A 128 22.23 18.09 -25.34
CA ASN A 128 22.91 19.39 -25.40
C ASN A 128 22.07 20.47 -26.11
N LYS A 129 21.08 20.08 -26.89
CA LYS A 129 20.18 20.96 -27.64
C LYS A 129 18.74 20.93 -27.11
N ASN A 130 18.46 20.13 -26.07
CA ASN A 130 17.12 19.90 -25.52
C ASN A 130 16.10 19.42 -26.59
N ILE A 131 16.52 18.57 -27.54
CA ILE A 131 15.69 18.04 -28.61
C ILE A 131 15.07 16.72 -28.14
N PRO A 132 13.75 16.58 -28.04
CA PRO A 132 13.12 15.32 -27.64
C PRO A 132 13.48 14.18 -28.59
N ILE A 133 13.71 12.98 -28.00
CA ILE A 133 13.87 11.73 -28.77
C ILE A 133 12.61 10.89 -28.50
N VAL A 134 11.99 10.37 -29.56
CA VAL A 134 10.86 9.44 -29.46
C VAL A 134 11.25 8.09 -30.05
N ILE A 135 11.05 7.04 -29.26
CA ILE A 135 11.27 5.66 -29.69
C ILE A 135 9.93 5.09 -30.13
N LYS A 136 9.83 4.64 -31.38
CA LYS A 136 8.60 4.15 -31.99
C LYS A 136 8.80 2.78 -32.64
N ASN A 137 7.70 2.01 -32.70
CA ASN A 137 7.71 0.70 -33.33
C ASN A 137 7.33 0.79 -34.80
N THR A 138 8.20 0.27 -35.67
CA THR A 138 7.96 0.21 -37.12
C THR A 138 6.76 -0.68 -37.47
N PHE A 139 6.48 -1.70 -36.69
CA PHE A 139 5.39 -2.65 -36.91
C PHE A 139 4.06 -2.21 -36.27
N GLU A 140 4.11 -1.27 -35.31
CA GLU A 140 2.95 -0.67 -34.63
C GLU A 140 3.07 0.86 -34.66
N PRO A 141 3.00 1.52 -35.82
CA PRO A 141 3.31 2.94 -35.99
C PRO A 141 2.37 3.89 -35.23
N ASP A 142 1.15 3.43 -34.92
CA ASP A 142 0.15 4.18 -34.14
C ASP A 142 0.42 4.15 -32.64
N HIS A 143 1.30 3.28 -32.15
CA HIS A 143 1.68 3.26 -30.76
C HIS A 143 2.49 4.52 -30.40
N PRO A 144 2.15 5.25 -29.30
CA PRO A 144 2.78 6.53 -28.96
C PRO A 144 4.29 6.42 -28.68
N GLY A 145 4.77 5.26 -28.26
CA GLY A 145 6.18 5.02 -27.96
C GLY A 145 6.64 5.56 -26.61
N THR A 146 7.96 5.80 -26.50
CA THR A 146 8.60 6.44 -25.33
C THR A 146 9.20 7.78 -25.74
N ILE A 147 8.85 8.86 -25.04
CA ILE A 147 9.44 10.18 -25.21
C ILE A 147 10.58 10.36 -24.21
N ILE A 148 11.78 10.68 -24.70
CA ILE A 148 12.94 11.05 -23.87
C ILE A 148 13.17 12.56 -24.03
N ALA A 149 13.06 13.33 -22.94
CA ALA A 149 13.19 14.78 -22.95
C ALA A 149 13.87 15.28 -21.67
N LYS A 150 14.16 16.57 -21.59
CA LYS A 150 14.73 17.19 -20.40
C LYS A 150 13.80 17.08 -19.19
N ASP A 151 12.51 17.33 -19.41
CA ASP A 151 11.46 17.24 -18.40
C ASP A 151 10.45 16.19 -18.83
N ARG A 152 10.06 15.30 -17.91
CA ARG A 152 9.04 14.30 -18.20
C ARG A 152 7.67 14.72 -17.66
N THR A 153 6.62 14.20 -18.26
CA THR A 153 5.27 14.27 -17.69
C THR A 153 5.24 13.52 -16.35
N LYS A 154 4.82 14.17 -15.27
CA LYS A 154 4.74 13.56 -13.94
C LYS A 154 3.73 12.42 -13.96
N THR A 155 4.19 11.20 -13.83
CA THR A 155 3.35 9.98 -13.79
C THR A 155 2.97 9.53 -12.37
N GLY A 156 3.42 10.25 -11.34
CA GLY A 156 3.24 9.86 -9.94
C GLY A 156 4.10 8.68 -9.47
N LYS A 157 4.73 7.93 -10.38
CA LYS A 157 5.61 6.80 -10.04
C LYS A 157 7.00 7.29 -9.63
N SER A 158 7.51 6.81 -8.50
CA SER A 158 8.88 7.11 -8.04
C SER A 158 9.93 6.38 -8.86
N VAL A 159 9.66 5.15 -9.30
CA VAL A 159 10.52 4.30 -10.11
C VAL A 159 9.92 4.20 -11.53
N VAL A 160 10.77 4.32 -12.55
CA VAL A 160 10.36 4.24 -13.96
C VAL A 160 10.82 2.95 -14.63
N GLY A 161 11.88 2.33 -14.14
CA GLY A 161 12.38 1.09 -14.71
C GLY A 161 13.35 0.37 -13.78
N ILE A 162 13.46 -0.94 -14.02
CA ILE A 162 14.44 -1.83 -13.39
C ILE A 162 15.19 -2.52 -14.49
N SER A 163 16.51 -2.46 -14.42
CA SER A 163 17.38 -3.09 -15.42
C SER A 163 18.42 -3.96 -14.75
N SER A 164 18.95 -4.94 -15.47
CA SER A 164 20.04 -5.78 -14.98
C SER A 164 21.12 -5.99 -16.03
N LEU A 165 22.33 -6.12 -15.56
CA LEU A 165 23.49 -6.52 -16.33
C LEU A 165 24.06 -7.80 -15.72
N SER A 166 23.78 -8.94 -16.36
CA SER A 166 24.25 -10.24 -15.92
C SER A 166 25.72 -10.46 -16.28
N ASN A 167 26.32 -11.46 -15.64
CA ASN A 167 27.69 -11.88 -15.86
C ASN A 167 28.69 -10.74 -15.59
N VAL A 168 28.62 -10.17 -14.39
CA VAL A 168 29.64 -9.24 -13.89
C VAL A 168 30.55 -9.96 -12.88
N THR A 169 31.74 -9.44 -12.68
CA THR A 169 32.69 -9.94 -11.70
C THR A 169 33.08 -8.84 -10.74
N LEU A 170 32.97 -9.09 -9.45
CA LEU A 170 33.38 -8.18 -8.41
C LEU A 170 34.84 -8.46 -8.02
N ILE A 171 35.68 -7.45 -8.06
CA ILE A 171 37.03 -7.49 -7.53
C ILE A 171 37.07 -6.67 -6.25
N ARG A 172 37.60 -7.26 -5.18
CA ARG A 172 37.71 -6.64 -3.87
C ARG A 172 39.16 -6.60 -3.45
N LEU A 173 39.67 -5.40 -3.14
CA LEU A 173 40.94 -5.21 -2.42
C LEU A 173 40.58 -4.98 -0.95
N GLN A 174 41.20 -5.75 -0.07
CA GLN A 174 40.96 -5.72 1.37
C GLN A 174 42.27 -5.78 2.14
N GLY A 175 42.34 -5.00 3.23
CA GLY A 175 43.50 -5.07 4.14
C GLY A 175 43.45 -3.98 5.21
N ALA A 176 43.85 -4.32 6.43
CA ALA A 176 43.86 -3.37 7.55
C ALA A 176 44.87 -2.22 7.31
N GLY A 177 45.94 -2.45 6.54
CA GLY A 177 46.92 -1.44 6.18
C GLY A 177 46.46 -0.44 5.11
N MET A 178 45.29 -0.61 4.54
CA MET A 178 44.72 0.34 3.57
C MET A 178 44.22 1.63 4.23
N VAL A 179 43.88 1.57 5.53
CA VAL A 179 43.35 2.70 6.29
C VAL A 179 44.33 3.87 6.31
N GLY A 180 43.86 5.04 5.84
CA GLY A 180 44.69 6.25 5.76
C GLY A 180 45.74 6.26 4.63
N MET A 181 45.76 5.23 3.76
CA MET A 181 46.67 5.19 2.60
C MET A 181 46.17 6.17 1.53
N LYS A 182 46.87 7.28 1.40
CA LYS A 182 46.51 8.33 0.43
C LYS A 182 46.73 7.88 -1.02
N GLY A 183 45.77 8.18 -1.87
CA GLY A 183 45.85 7.95 -3.31
C GLY A 183 45.57 6.51 -3.77
N LEU A 184 45.19 5.59 -2.89
CA LEU A 184 44.91 4.19 -3.22
C LEU A 184 43.88 4.04 -4.36
N ILE A 185 42.76 4.74 -4.25
CA ILE A 185 41.71 4.74 -5.28
C ILE A 185 42.26 5.23 -6.63
N GLY A 186 43.03 6.31 -6.62
CA GLY A 186 43.66 6.85 -7.82
C GLY A 186 44.59 5.83 -8.50
N ARG A 187 45.40 5.11 -7.73
CA ARG A 187 46.29 4.05 -8.23
C ARG A 187 45.49 2.88 -8.85
N ILE A 188 44.45 2.40 -8.16
CA ILE A 188 43.58 1.33 -8.67
C ILE A 188 43.01 1.73 -10.03
N PHE A 189 42.39 2.90 -10.13
CA PHE A 189 41.69 3.29 -11.34
C PHE A 189 42.63 3.68 -12.47
N SER A 190 43.76 4.33 -12.16
CA SER A 190 44.77 4.67 -13.17
C SER A 190 45.45 3.43 -13.76
N SER A 191 45.77 2.43 -12.94
CA SER A 191 46.38 1.20 -13.41
C SER A 191 45.44 0.41 -14.32
N LEU A 192 44.16 0.32 -13.96
CA LEU A 192 43.13 -0.35 -14.79
C LEU A 192 42.82 0.43 -16.08
N ALA A 193 42.74 1.77 -16.01
CA ALA A 193 42.53 2.62 -17.16
C ALA A 193 43.63 2.52 -18.21
N ASN A 194 44.90 2.46 -17.77
CA ASN A 194 46.05 2.28 -18.64
C ASN A 194 45.99 0.97 -19.44
N GLU A 195 45.29 -0.02 -18.90
CA GLU A 195 45.03 -1.32 -19.53
C GLU A 195 43.70 -1.37 -20.31
N ASN A 196 43.03 -0.22 -20.46
CA ASN A 196 41.72 -0.10 -21.10
C ASN A 196 40.64 -0.97 -20.46
N ILE A 197 40.70 -1.18 -19.13
CA ILE A 197 39.68 -1.95 -18.40
C ILE A 197 38.62 -0.99 -17.90
N ASN A 198 37.38 -1.19 -18.37
CA ASN A 198 36.24 -0.39 -17.93
C ASN A 198 35.66 -0.92 -16.62
N ILE A 199 35.41 -0.02 -15.67
CA ILE A 199 34.78 -0.30 -14.38
C ILE A 199 33.29 0.02 -14.50
N ILE A 200 32.44 -0.90 -14.02
CA ILE A 200 30.98 -0.84 -14.13
C ILE A 200 30.36 -0.22 -12.85
N LEU A 201 30.84 -0.63 -11.69
CA LEU A 201 30.35 -0.17 -10.39
C LEU A 201 31.52 -0.08 -9.42
N VAL A 202 31.46 0.89 -8.50
CA VAL A 202 32.44 1.03 -7.40
C VAL A 202 31.67 1.15 -6.09
N SER A 203 32.10 0.42 -5.08
CA SER A 203 31.63 0.55 -3.72
C SER A 203 32.80 0.53 -2.75
N GLN A 204 32.80 1.45 -1.79
CA GLN A 204 33.83 1.56 -0.78
C GLN A 204 33.23 1.59 0.61
N ALA A 205 33.80 0.82 1.53
CA ALA A 205 33.42 0.88 2.93
C ALA A 205 33.96 2.19 3.57
N PHE A 206 33.17 2.81 4.44
CA PHE A 206 33.55 4.02 5.17
C PHE A 206 34.84 3.83 5.98
N SER A 207 35.07 2.61 6.46
CA SER A 207 36.27 2.24 7.22
C SER A 207 37.58 2.18 6.41
N GLU A 208 37.55 2.41 5.10
CA GLU A 208 38.67 2.31 4.16
C GLU A 208 39.38 0.93 4.14
N HIS A 209 38.85 -0.07 4.85
CA HIS A 209 39.41 -1.43 4.90
C HIS A 209 39.18 -2.23 3.62
N SER A 210 38.24 -1.84 2.78
CA SER A 210 37.95 -2.54 1.54
C SER A 210 37.44 -1.61 0.47
N ILE A 211 37.87 -1.87 -0.76
CA ILE A 211 37.33 -1.25 -1.98
C ILE A 211 36.93 -2.38 -2.90
N CYS A 212 35.72 -2.33 -3.41
CA CYS A 212 35.29 -3.27 -4.42
C CYS A 212 34.75 -2.56 -5.68
N PHE A 213 34.96 -3.18 -6.81
CA PHE A 213 34.48 -2.68 -8.10
C PHE A 213 34.11 -3.83 -9.02
N ALA A 214 33.14 -3.59 -9.88
CA ALA A 214 32.66 -4.57 -10.82
C ALA A 214 33.26 -4.33 -12.22
N ILE A 215 33.64 -5.40 -12.90
CA ILE A 215 34.14 -5.42 -14.27
C ILE A 215 33.45 -6.53 -15.06
N LYS A 216 33.65 -6.54 -16.38
CA LYS A 216 33.26 -7.68 -17.22
C LYS A 216 34.21 -8.86 -17.01
N PRO A 217 33.73 -10.12 -17.07
CA PRO A 217 34.56 -11.31 -16.85
C PRO A 217 35.76 -11.46 -17.77
N GLU A 218 35.67 -10.96 -18.99
CA GLU A 218 36.74 -11.01 -20.00
C GLU A 218 38.05 -10.31 -19.53
N TRP A 219 37.93 -9.38 -18.58
CA TRP A 219 39.04 -8.59 -18.06
C TRP A 219 39.64 -9.12 -16.76
N ILE A 220 39.09 -10.21 -16.17
CA ILE A 220 39.51 -10.68 -14.82
C ILE A 220 41.01 -10.90 -14.74
N TYR A 221 41.56 -11.72 -15.62
CA TYR A 221 43.00 -12.09 -15.55
C TYR A 221 43.90 -10.88 -15.69
N LYS A 222 43.56 -9.99 -16.64
CA LYS A 222 44.32 -8.77 -16.88
C LYS A 222 44.23 -7.81 -15.70
N ALA A 223 43.03 -7.61 -15.14
CA ALA A 223 42.80 -6.73 -14.01
C ALA A 223 43.56 -7.20 -12.74
N VAL A 224 43.49 -8.49 -12.44
CA VAL A 224 44.20 -9.06 -11.28
C VAL A 224 45.68 -8.92 -11.44
N ALA A 225 46.26 -9.29 -12.56
CA ALA A 225 47.71 -9.17 -12.83
C ALA A 225 48.20 -7.71 -12.76
N THR A 226 47.39 -6.77 -13.28
CA THR A 226 47.69 -5.33 -13.20
C THR A 226 47.70 -4.86 -11.75
N LEU A 227 46.72 -5.24 -10.95
CA LEU A 227 46.65 -4.86 -9.55
C LEU A 227 47.73 -5.51 -8.69
N GLU A 228 48.02 -6.80 -8.92
CA GLU A 228 49.11 -7.49 -8.24
C GLU A 228 50.46 -6.83 -8.52
N THR A 229 50.69 -6.34 -9.73
CA THR A 229 51.88 -5.61 -10.11
C THR A 229 51.92 -4.23 -9.45
N GLU A 230 50.83 -3.47 -9.51
CA GLU A 230 50.74 -2.12 -8.95
C GLU A 230 50.89 -2.12 -7.43
N PHE A 231 50.34 -3.13 -6.75
CA PHE A 231 50.32 -3.24 -5.29
C PHE A 231 51.24 -4.32 -4.74
N ALA A 232 52.29 -4.69 -5.48
CA ALA A 232 53.24 -5.75 -5.09
C ALA A 232 53.88 -5.53 -3.72
N LEU A 233 54.21 -4.31 -3.38
CA LEU A 233 54.82 -3.95 -2.08
C LEU A 233 53.81 -4.03 -0.94
N GLU A 234 52.59 -3.54 -1.16
CA GLU A 234 51.51 -3.54 -0.19
C GLU A 234 51.05 -4.98 0.12
N LEU A 235 50.96 -5.83 -0.90
CA LEU A 235 50.67 -7.26 -0.76
C LEU A 235 51.78 -7.99 0.01
N LYS A 236 53.04 -7.74 -0.34
CA LYS A 236 54.22 -8.34 0.34
C LYS A 236 54.29 -7.96 1.80
N ASN A 237 53.91 -6.73 2.13
CA ASN A 237 53.99 -6.19 3.51
C ASN A 237 52.66 -6.36 4.27
N HIS A 238 51.69 -7.08 3.75
CA HIS A 238 50.34 -7.32 4.32
C HIS A 238 49.57 -6.03 4.66
N TYR A 239 49.80 -4.94 3.91
CA TYR A 239 48.95 -3.75 3.94
C TYR A 239 47.64 -4.02 3.18
N ILE A 240 47.72 -4.80 2.10
CA ILE A 240 46.62 -5.42 1.39
C ILE A 240 46.76 -6.92 1.65
N ASP A 241 45.71 -7.56 2.17
CA ASP A 241 45.73 -8.98 2.51
C ASP A 241 45.63 -9.84 1.27
N GLU A 242 44.62 -9.54 0.43
CA GLU A 242 44.35 -10.29 -0.81
C GLU A 242 43.54 -9.47 -1.82
N ILE A 243 43.61 -9.88 -3.08
CA ILE A 243 42.74 -9.43 -4.15
C ILE A 243 41.71 -10.55 -4.38
N LYS A 244 40.50 -10.37 -3.88
CA LYS A 244 39.40 -11.35 -4.04
C LYS A 244 38.65 -11.12 -5.33
N VAL A 245 38.28 -12.23 -6.01
CA VAL A 245 37.48 -12.23 -7.23
C VAL A 245 36.21 -13.04 -7.01
N GLU A 246 35.07 -12.40 -7.09
CA GLU A 246 33.75 -13.03 -7.00
C GLU A 246 33.10 -13.00 -8.38
N LYS A 247 32.75 -14.19 -8.91
CA LYS A 247 32.22 -14.40 -10.27
C LYS A 247 30.73 -14.75 -10.21
N ASN A 248 30.10 -14.83 -11.38
CA ASN A 248 28.68 -15.22 -11.55
C ASN A 248 27.74 -14.28 -10.79
N LEU A 249 27.96 -13.00 -10.93
CA LEU A 249 27.17 -11.96 -10.31
C LEU A 249 26.37 -11.16 -11.33
N SER A 250 25.31 -10.54 -10.90
CA SER A 250 24.50 -9.61 -11.67
C SER A 250 24.38 -8.27 -10.98
N LEU A 251 24.55 -7.20 -11.75
CA LEU A 251 24.21 -5.84 -11.34
C LEU A 251 22.72 -5.61 -11.62
N VAL A 252 21.99 -5.09 -10.64
CA VAL A 252 20.61 -4.64 -10.78
C VAL A 252 20.54 -3.15 -10.46
N ALA A 253 19.80 -2.40 -11.27
CA ALA A 253 19.58 -0.98 -11.06
C ALA A 253 18.08 -0.66 -11.05
N VAL A 254 17.64 0.05 -10.03
CA VAL A 254 16.30 0.64 -9.90
C VAL A 254 16.42 2.11 -10.24
N VAL A 255 15.70 2.58 -11.25
CA VAL A 255 15.87 3.92 -11.83
C VAL A 255 14.59 4.74 -11.75
N GLY A 256 14.70 6.02 -11.40
CA GLY A 256 13.60 6.98 -11.46
C GLY A 256 13.95 8.34 -10.81
N GLU A 257 13.68 9.43 -11.53
CA GLU A 257 13.79 10.81 -11.02
C GLU A 257 12.85 11.05 -9.82
N GLY A 258 11.70 10.33 -9.78
CA GLY A 258 10.74 10.41 -8.67
C GLY A 258 11.24 9.82 -7.36
N MET A 259 12.38 9.16 -7.34
CA MET A 259 13.03 8.69 -6.10
C MET A 259 13.69 9.84 -5.35
N ARG A 260 14.11 10.88 -6.08
CA ARG A 260 14.80 12.03 -5.53
C ARG A 260 13.94 12.73 -4.47
N HIS A 261 14.51 12.94 -3.29
CA HIS A 261 13.84 13.52 -2.12
C HIS A 261 12.58 12.76 -1.66
N THR A 262 12.41 11.48 -2.10
CA THR A 262 11.29 10.63 -1.68
C THR A 262 11.77 9.64 -0.62
N SER A 263 11.34 9.85 0.61
CA SER A 263 11.70 8.97 1.74
C SER A 263 11.16 7.54 1.54
N GLY A 264 11.94 6.56 2.01
CA GLY A 264 11.51 5.15 2.08
C GLY A 264 11.73 4.32 0.82
N VAL A 265 12.13 4.88 -0.33
CA VAL A 265 12.32 4.10 -1.57
C VAL A 265 13.40 3.03 -1.42
N SER A 266 14.58 3.41 -0.88
CA SER A 266 15.66 2.43 -0.61
C SER A 266 15.22 1.36 0.39
N GLY A 267 14.47 1.75 1.44
CA GLY A 267 13.88 0.80 2.40
C GLY A 267 12.99 -0.23 1.71
N ARG A 268 12.10 0.20 0.80
CA ARG A 268 11.24 -0.70 0.01
C ARG A 268 12.05 -1.65 -0.87
N VAL A 269 13.09 -1.15 -1.57
CA VAL A 269 13.98 -1.99 -2.39
C VAL A 269 14.56 -3.12 -1.54
N PHE A 270 15.26 -2.78 -0.44
CA PHE A 270 15.98 -3.79 0.34
C PHE A 270 15.08 -4.65 1.22
N SER A 271 13.94 -4.14 1.70
CA SER A 271 12.94 -4.96 2.40
C SER A 271 12.32 -5.99 1.45
N THR A 272 12.03 -5.60 0.20
CA THR A 272 11.50 -6.54 -0.81
C THR A 272 12.48 -7.69 -1.08
N LEU A 273 13.78 -7.39 -1.17
CA LEU A 273 14.82 -8.42 -1.37
C LEU A 273 14.97 -9.30 -0.13
N GLY A 274 15.01 -8.71 1.06
CA GLY A 274 15.12 -9.44 2.33
C GLY A 274 13.95 -10.41 2.56
N ASN A 275 12.71 -9.97 2.26
CA ASN A 275 11.50 -10.81 2.35
C ASN A 275 11.52 -12.01 1.38
N LYS A 276 12.36 -11.97 0.35
CA LYS A 276 12.57 -13.06 -0.61
C LYS A 276 13.86 -13.85 -0.34
N ASN A 277 14.55 -13.57 0.78
CA ASN A 277 15.84 -14.16 1.15
C ASN A 277 16.94 -13.93 0.10
N ILE A 278 16.87 -12.82 -0.64
CA ILE A 278 17.88 -12.46 -1.65
C ILE A 278 19.00 -11.68 -0.95
N ASN A 279 20.23 -12.18 -1.07
CA ASN A 279 21.41 -11.52 -0.51
C ASN A 279 21.91 -10.41 -1.44
N VAL A 280 22.25 -9.25 -0.86
CA VAL A 280 22.85 -8.11 -1.57
C VAL A 280 24.33 -8.03 -1.22
N ILE A 281 25.20 -8.21 -2.21
CA ILE A 281 26.66 -8.34 -2.06
C ILE A 281 27.32 -6.96 -1.99
N ALA A 282 26.91 -6.03 -2.85
CA ALA A 282 27.43 -4.66 -2.88
C ALA A 282 26.32 -3.68 -3.27
N ILE A 283 26.40 -2.45 -2.77
CA ILE A 283 25.41 -1.39 -3.04
C ILE A 283 26.18 -0.13 -3.48
N ALA A 284 25.63 0.56 -4.48
CA ALA A 284 26.05 1.88 -4.88
C ALA A 284 24.82 2.74 -5.16
N GLN A 285 24.73 3.89 -4.51
CA GLN A 285 23.72 4.90 -4.78
C GLN A 285 24.40 6.23 -5.05
N GLY A 286 24.15 6.81 -6.22
CA GLY A 286 24.68 8.11 -6.59
C GLY A 286 24.03 9.25 -5.78
N SER A 287 24.75 10.34 -5.58
CA SER A 287 24.23 11.55 -4.93
C SER A 287 23.08 12.23 -5.71
N SER A 288 22.84 11.81 -6.95
CA SER A 288 21.70 12.24 -7.76
C SER A 288 20.38 11.66 -7.27
N GLU A 289 20.40 10.60 -6.45
CA GLU A 289 19.23 9.83 -5.96
C GLU A 289 18.32 9.28 -7.08
N ARG A 290 18.83 9.22 -8.33
CA ARG A 290 18.08 8.77 -9.52
C ARG A 290 18.19 7.28 -9.76
N ASN A 291 19.21 6.64 -9.19
CA ASN A 291 19.37 5.20 -9.25
C ASN A 291 19.78 4.61 -7.90
N ILE A 292 19.40 3.35 -7.69
CA ILE A 292 19.89 2.46 -6.64
C ILE A 292 20.43 1.24 -7.38
N SER A 293 21.75 1.07 -7.37
CA SER A 293 22.42 -0.06 -8.00
C SER A 293 22.97 -1.01 -6.94
N PHE A 294 22.82 -2.30 -7.16
CA PHE A 294 23.34 -3.32 -6.23
C PHE A 294 23.68 -4.60 -6.99
N ILE A 295 24.48 -5.43 -6.35
CA ILE A 295 24.97 -6.71 -6.90
C ILE A 295 24.33 -7.85 -6.12
N VAL A 296 23.83 -8.84 -6.86
CA VAL A 296 23.28 -10.11 -6.36
C VAL A 296 23.94 -11.28 -7.09
N ASP A 297 23.78 -12.50 -6.58
CA ASP A 297 24.15 -13.71 -7.31
C ASP A 297 23.35 -13.82 -8.61
N ASP A 298 23.97 -14.34 -9.67
CA ASP A 298 23.35 -14.45 -10.99
C ASP A 298 22.11 -15.37 -10.99
N GLU A 299 22.10 -16.36 -10.08
CA GLU A 299 20.96 -17.27 -9.85
C GLU A 299 19.74 -16.52 -9.29
N ASP A 300 19.93 -15.44 -8.55
CA ASP A 300 18.86 -14.68 -7.89
C ASP A 300 18.30 -13.53 -8.76
N VAL A 301 18.90 -13.23 -9.91
CA VAL A 301 18.55 -12.04 -10.71
C VAL A 301 17.11 -12.05 -11.17
N ASP A 302 16.60 -13.17 -11.65
CA ASP A 302 15.22 -13.28 -12.14
C ASP A 302 14.20 -13.08 -11.02
N GLN A 303 14.48 -13.64 -9.84
CA GLN A 303 13.63 -13.46 -8.67
C GLN A 303 13.69 -12.01 -8.17
N THR A 304 14.87 -11.41 -8.19
CA THR A 304 15.10 -10.00 -7.85
C THR A 304 14.26 -9.07 -8.72
N LEU A 305 14.35 -9.23 -10.04
CA LEU A 305 13.62 -8.40 -10.99
C LEU A 305 12.11 -8.57 -10.83
N LYS A 306 11.60 -9.79 -10.67
CA LYS A 306 10.18 -10.07 -10.45
C LYS A 306 9.67 -9.45 -9.17
N ALA A 307 10.41 -9.60 -8.06
CA ALA A 307 10.03 -9.05 -6.77
C ALA A 307 9.97 -7.51 -6.80
N LEU A 308 10.99 -6.87 -7.36
CA LEU A 308 11.05 -5.41 -7.46
C LEU A 308 10.03 -4.86 -8.46
N HIS A 309 9.82 -5.54 -9.59
CA HIS A 309 8.80 -5.11 -10.55
C HIS A 309 7.40 -5.19 -9.93
N THR A 310 7.09 -6.25 -9.22
CA THR A 310 5.86 -6.37 -8.44
C THR A 310 5.73 -5.21 -7.46
N GLU A 311 6.76 -4.90 -6.68
CA GLU A 311 6.73 -3.83 -5.68
C GLU A 311 6.52 -2.42 -6.27
N PHE A 312 7.10 -2.11 -7.44
CA PHE A 312 7.11 -0.74 -7.97
C PHE A 312 6.18 -0.50 -9.17
N PHE A 313 5.81 -1.54 -9.92
CA PHE A 313 5.03 -1.40 -11.15
C PHE A 313 3.67 -2.08 -11.11
N ASN A 314 3.50 -3.12 -10.29
CA ASN A 314 2.17 -3.66 -10.06
C ASN A 314 1.34 -2.67 -9.21
N THR A 315 1.04 -1.51 -9.79
CA THR A 315 0.01 -0.59 -9.24
C THR A 315 -1.39 -1.21 -9.32
N LYS A 316 -1.49 -2.43 -9.83
CA LYS A 316 -2.67 -3.30 -9.80
C LYS A 316 -2.65 -4.32 -8.65
N ASP A 317 -1.73 -4.21 -7.70
CA ASP A 317 -1.88 -4.94 -6.44
C ASP A 317 -2.97 -4.29 -5.56
N HIS A 318 -4.16 -4.26 -6.12
CA HIS A 318 -5.33 -4.43 -5.30
C HIS A 318 -5.30 -5.89 -4.83
N ILE A 319 -4.83 -6.09 -3.63
CA ILE A 319 -4.78 -7.39 -2.98
C ILE A 319 -6.21 -7.91 -2.82
N ALA A 320 -7.16 -6.99 -2.60
CA ALA A 320 -8.57 -7.28 -2.44
C ALA A 320 -9.48 -6.35 -3.23
N ASP A 321 -10.54 -6.94 -3.77
CA ASP A 321 -11.70 -6.24 -4.28
C ASP A 321 -12.74 -6.10 -3.16
N ILE A 322 -13.18 -4.88 -2.85
CA ILE A 322 -14.17 -4.61 -1.81
C ILE A 322 -15.55 -4.29 -2.41
N TYR A 323 -16.58 -4.79 -1.74
CA TYR A 323 -17.98 -4.72 -2.12
C TYR A 323 -18.75 -4.11 -0.96
N LEU A 324 -19.02 -2.79 -1.01
CA LEU A 324 -19.60 -2.03 0.09
C LEU A 324 -21.12 -1.95 -0.04
N LEU A 325 -21.84 -2.59 0.87
CA LEU A 325 -23.29 -2.48 0.98
C LEU A 325 -23.66 -1.67 2.24
N GLY A 326 -24.50 -0.65 2.04
CA GLY A 326 -24.90 0.27 3.11
C GLY A 326 -24.08 1.55 3.10
N VAL A 327 -24.50 2.53 2.29
CA VAL A 327 -23.88 3.87 2.19
C VAL A 327 -24.65 4.93 3.00
N GLY A 328 -25.17 4.53 4.16
CA GLY A 328 -25.68 5.43 5.18
C GLY A 328 -24.55 6.13 5.93
N THR A 329 -24.79 6.55 7.16
CA THR A 329 -23.83 7.32 7.98
C THR A 329 -22.44 6.67 8.08
N ILE A 330 -22.35 5.35 8.32
CA ILE A 330 -21.07 4.65 8.46
C ILE A 330 -20.40 4.43 7.10
N GLY A 331 -21.16 3.94 6.11
CA GLY A 331 -20.59 3.62 4.80
C GLY A 331 -20.13 4.84 4.00
N SER A 332 -20.82 5.98 4.12
CA SER A 332 -20.38 7.23 3.50
C SER A 332 -19.08 7.75 4.16
N GLU A 333 -18.95 7.66 5.47
CA GLU A 333 -17.73 8.01 6.17
C GLU A 333 -16.57 7.07 5.80
N LEU A 334 -16.84 5.77 5.63
CA LEU A 334 -15.84 4.81 5.15
C LEU A 334 -15.34 5.17 3.74
N LEU A 335 -16.24 5.56 2.83
CA LEU A 335 -15.84 6.05 1.50
C LEU A 335 -14.96 7.29 1.57
N ASP A 336 -15.28 8.22 2.47
CA ASP A 336 -14.49 9.44 2.70
C ASP A 336 -13.09 9.10 3.23
N ILE A 337 -12.97 8.21 4.23
CA ILE A 337 -11.69 7.74 4.75
C ILE A 337 -10.88 7.03 3.64
N ILE A 338 -11.49 6.12 2.87
CA ILE A 338 -10.81 5.42 1.76
C ILE A 338 -10.31 6.43 0.72
N SER A 339 -11.08 7.48 0.43
CA SER A 339 -10.68 8.50 -0.55
C SER A 339 -9.50 9.35 -0.09
N LYS A 340 -9.42 9.68 1.20
CA LYS A 340 -8.37 10.52 1.79
C LYS A 340 -7.08 9.76 2.07
N GLU A 341 -7.20 8.60 2.71
CA GLU A 341 -6.06 7.80 3.14
C GLU A 341 -5.50 6.93 2.02
N ASN A 342 -6.30 6.68 0.96
CA ASN A 342 -5.96 5.83 -0.19
C ASN A 342 -5.23 4.53 0.23
N PRO A 343 -5.85 3.69 1.08
CA PRO A 343 -5.19 2.53 1.65
C PRO A 343 -4.75 1.57 0.56
N ARG A 344 -3.50 1.13 0.64
CA ARG A 344 -2.90 0.23 -0.36
C ARG A 344 -3.60 -1.13 -0.35
N GLY A 345 -3.68 -1.73 -1.50
CA GLY A 345 -4.13 -3.13 -1.63
C GLY A 345 -5.64 -3.31 -1.77
N ILE A 346 -6.48 -2.26 -1.73
CA ILE A 346 -7.92 -2.39 -1.89
C ILE A 346 -8.44 -1.68 -3.16
N SER A 347 -9.46 -2.28 -3.79
CA SER A 347 -10.17 -1.73 -4.93
C SER A 347 -11.67 -1.78 -4.69
N LEU A 348 -12.34 -0.65 -4.72
CA LEU A 348 -13.80 -0.58 -4.58
C LEU A 348 -14.45 -1.04 -5.90
N ARG A 349 -15.17 -2.18 -5.87
CA ARG A 349 -15.81 -2.78 -7.06
C ARG A 349 -17.27 -2.43 -7.17
N THR A 350 -17.99 -2.58 -6.08
CA THR A 350 -19.41 -2.32 -6.03
C THR A 350 -19.76 -1.49 -4.81
N VAL A 351 -20.74 -0.64 -4.96
CA VAL A 351 -21.31 0.17 -3.88
C VAL A 351 -22.82 0.06 -3.93
N GLY A 352 -23.45 -0.14 -2.79
CA GLY A 352 -24.91 -0.30 -2.73
C GLY A 352 -25.56 0.36 -1.53
N SER A 353 -26.79 0.78 -1.73
CA SER A 353 -27.74 1.19 -0.70
C SER A 353 -28.81 0.08 -0.52
N SER A 354 -29.81 0.31 0.34
CA SER A 354 -30.95 -0.60 0.47
C SER A 354 -31.80 -0.76 -0.80
N LYS A 355 -31.65 0.13 -1.78
CA LYS A 355 -32.52 0.17 -2.98
C LYS A 355 -31.75 0.08 -4.29
N LYS A 356 -30.55 0.60 -4.33
CA LYS A 356 -29.76 0.76 -5.56
C LYS A 356 -28.35 0.21 -5.36
N MET A 357 -27.75 -0.23 -6.46
CA MET A 357 -26.34 -0.61 -6.52
C MET A 357 -25.64 0.00 -7.73
N LEU A 358 -24.34 0.21 -7.59
CA LEU A 358 -23.42 0.62 -8.65
C LEU A 358 -22.42 -0.52 -8.86
N VAL A 359 -22.49 -1.15 -10.04
CA VAL A 359 -21.58 -2.22 -10.45
C VAL A 359 -20.78 -1.70 -11.64
N ARG A 360 -19.44 -1.81 -11.57
CA ARG A 360 -18.55 -1.34 -12.65
C ARG A 360 -17.56 -2.45 -13.02
N PRO A 361 -17.18 -2.57 -14.31
CA PRO A 361 -16.08 -3.45 -14.74
C PRO A 361 -14.75 -3.01 -14.12
N ASP A 362 -14.54 -1.69 -14.05
CA ASP A 362 -13.38 -1.07 -13.41
C ASP A 362 -13.68 -0.67 -11.97
N ALA A 363 -12.64 -0.22 -11.24
CA ALA A 363 -12.82 0.26 -9.87
C ALA A 363 -13.76 1.49 -9.81
N VAL A 364 -14.63 1.51 -8.81
CA VAL A 364 -15.47 2.67 -8.48
C VAL A 364 -14.59 3.70 -7.75
N ASN A 365 -14.67 4.95 -8.16
CA ASN A 365 -13.97 6.03 -7.46
C ASN A 365 -14.72 6.38 -6.15
N PRO A 366 -14.10 6.23 -4.96
CA PRO A 366 -14.75 6.51 -3.68
C PRO A 366 -15.30 7.93 -3.57
N ILE A 367 -14.65 8.92 -4.20
CA ILE A 367 -15.05 10.35 -4.17
C ILE A 367 -16.41 10.55 -4.88
N THR A 368 -16.62 9.90 -6.01
CA THR A 368 -17.81 10.09 -6.85
C THR A 368 -18.87 9.00 -6.64
N ALA A 369 -18.57 7.97 -5.85
CA ALA A 369 -19.39 6.77 -5.67
C ALA A 369 -20.84 7.10 -5.28
N MET A 370 -21.06 8.01 -4.35
CA MET A 370 -22.40 8.41 -3.88
C MET A 370 -23.19 9.13 -4.97
N ASP A 371 -22.57 10.05 -5.67
CA ASP A 371 -23.21 10.80 -6.76
C ASP A 371 -23.55 9.88 -7.93
N GLU A 372 -22.65 8.97 -8.29
CA GLU A 372 -22.87 7.99 -9.35
C GLU A 372 -23.97 6.98 -8.97
N LEU A 373 -23.97 6.48 -7.73
CA LEU A 373 -25.04 5.59 -7.22
C LEU A 373 -26.41 6.25 -7.30
N ASN A 374 -26.50 7.53 -6.93
CA ASN A 374 -27.75 8.28 -6.98
C ASN A 374 -28.23 8.49 -8.42
N LYS A 375 -27.33 8.87 -9.35
CA LYS A 375 -27.63 9.22 -10.75
C LYS A 375 -27.86 8.00 -11.64
N SER A 376 -27.02 6.98 -11.53
CA SER A 376 -26.95 5.85 -12.47
C SER A 376 -27.03 4.48 -11.81
N GLY A 377 -27.33 4.42 -10.50
CA GLY A 377 -27.48 3.15 -9.78
C GLY A 377 -28.70 2.37 -10.27
N ILE A 378 -28.52 1.06 -10.48
CA ILE A 378 -29.57 0.10 -10.83
C ILE A 378 -30.20 -0.50 -9.56
N PRO A 379 -31.39 -1.12 -9.62
CA PRO A 379 -32.00 -1.78 -8.46
C PRO A 379 -31.05 -2.80 -7.81
N LEU A 380 -31.06 -2.89 -6.47
CA LEU A 380 -30.23 -3.83 -5.75
C LEU A 380 -30.64 -5.28 -6.03
N ASP A 381 -29.73 -6.05 -6.58
CA ASP A 381 -29.74 -7.51 -6.63
C ASP A 381 -28.44 -8.03 -6.01
N LEU A 382 -28.51 -8.82 -4.95
CA LEU A 382 -27.34 -9.26 -4.21
C LEU A 382 -26.44 -10.20 -5.04
N ASN A 383 -27.02 -10.99 -5.93
CA ASN A 383 -26.25 -11.90 -6.78
C ASN A 383 -25.45 -11.14 -7.83
N GLU A 384 -26.07 -10.14 -8.46
CA GLU A 384 -25.39 -9.25 -9.40
C GLU A 384 -24.38 -8.37 -8.67
N PHE A 385 -24.69 -7.88 -7.46
CA PHE A 385 -23.79 -7.09 -6.61
C PHE A 385 -22.47 -7.81 -6.31
N LEU A 386 -22.53 -9.12 -6.02
CA LEU A 386 -21.39 -9.97 -5.73
C LEU A 386 -20.71 -10.52 -7.00
N GLY A 387 -21.33 -10.37 -8.18
CA GLY A 387 -20.87 -10.93 -9.45
C GLY A 387 -21.10 -12.44 -9.58
N THR A 388 -21.10 -12.94 -10.82
CA THR A 388 -21.45 -14.34 -11.13
C THR A 388 -20.31 -15.33 -10.97
N GLU A 389 -19.06 -14.88 -10.87
CA GLU A 389 -17.89 -15.77 -10.83
C GLU A 389 -17.62 -16.29 -9.41
N LYS A 390 -17.74 -17.61 -9.24
CA LYS A 390 -17.11 -18.32 -8.10
C LYS A 390 -15.59 -18.17 -8.23
N GLY A 391 -15.01 -17.45 -7.28
CA GLY A 391 -13.65 -16.97 -7.22
C GLY A 391 -12.54 -17.91 -7.68
N LYS A 392 -12.22 -17.90 -8.97
CA LYS A 392 -10.93 -18.35 -9.52
C LYS A 392 -9.97 -17.18 -9.80
N GLY A 393 -10.23 -16.00 -9.25
CA GLY A 393 -9.32 -14.88 -9.33
C GLY A 393 -8.22 -14.97 -8.26
N THR A 394 -7.03 -14.47 -8.57
CA THR A 394 -5.89 -14.35 -7.65
C THR A 394 -6.12 -13.32 -6.54
N LYS A 395 -7.24 -12.58 -6.54
CA LYS A 395 -7.57 -11.49 -5.62
C LYS A 395 -8.55 -11.91 -4.55
N GLN A 396 -8.31 -11.46 -3.33
CA GLN A 396 -9.24 -11.59 -2.22
C GLN A 396 -10.51 -10.74 -2.49
N LYS A 397 -11.67 -11.24 -2.10
CA LYS A 397 -12.94 -10.51 -2.18
C LYS A 397 -13.45 -10.26 -0.76
N ILE A 398 -13.76 -8.99 -0.45
CA ILE A 398 -14.25 -8.59 0.86
C ILE A 398 -15.62 -7.93 0.69
N PHE A 399 -16.65 -8.55 1.25
CA PHE A 399 -17.97 -7.97 1.38
C PHE A 399 -18.05 -7.16 2.67
N ILE A 400 -18.49 -5.91 2.56
CA ILE A 400 -18.60 -4.98 3.69
C ILE A 400 -20.08 -4.66 3.90
N ASP A 401 -20.60 -5.03 5.07
CA ASP A 401 -21.98 -4.70 5.46
C ASP A 401 -22.01 -3.58 6.50
N CYS A 402 -22.38 -2.38 6.03
CA CYS A 402 -22.68 -1.22 6.86
C CYS A 402 -24.19 -0.95 6.96
N THR A 403 -25.03 -1.97 6.77
CA THR A 403 -26.49 -1.88 6.90
C THR A 403 -26.98 -2.29 8.29
N ALA A 404 -28.26 -2.08 8.56
CA ALA A 404 -29.00 -2.67 9.70
C ALA A 404 -30.00 -3.74 9.21
N SER A 405 -29.76 -4.34 8.04
CA SER A 405 -30.69 -5.28 7.40
C SER A 405 -30.53 -6.70 7.94
N GLU A 406 -31.59 -7.26 8.46
CA GLU A 406 -31.65 -8.67 8.87
C GLU A 406 -31.56 -9.62 7.65
N THR A 407 -32.16 -9.23 6.53
CA THR A 407 -32.12 -10.00 5.29
C THR A 407 -30.66 -10.19 4.81
N ILE A 408 -29.86 -9.12 4.84
CA ILE A 408 -28.45 -9.19 4.44
C ILE A 408 -27.64 -9.98 5.47
N ALA A 409 -27.90 -9.77 6.76
CA ALA A 409 -27.22 -10.52 7.82
C ALA A 409 -27.43 -12.04 7.72
N LYS A 410 -28.58 -12.50 7.22
CA LYS A 410 -28.89 -13.92 6.97
C LYS A 410 -28.21 -14.51 5.72
N GLU A 411 -27.65 -13.68 4.86
CA GLU A 411 -26.92 -14.12 3.66
C GLU A 411 -25.42 -14.37 3.89
N TYR A 412 -24.89 -14.12 5.08
CA TYR A 412 -23.43 -14.20 5.31
C TYR A 412 -22.86 -15.60 5.04
N VAL A 413 -23.57 -16.67 5.38
CA VAL A 413 -23.16 -18.05 5.07
C VAL A 413 -23.00 -18.24 3.56
N ASN A 414 -23.99 -17.78 2.76
CA ASN A 414 -23.94 -17.85 1.30
C ASN A 414 -22.80 -16.99 0.72
N ILE A 415 -22.55 -15.81 1.29
CA ILE A 415 -21.47 -14.90 0.86
C ILE A 415 -20.10 -15.52 1.13
N LEU A 416 -19.90 -16.08 2.33
CA LEU A 416 -18.67 -16.78 2.71
C LEU A 416 -18.43 -18.03 1.86
N ASP A 417 -19.49 -18.80 1.53
CA ASP A 417 -19.40 -19.98 0.66
C ASP A 417 -18.99 -19.63 -0.78
N ARG A 418 -19.27 -18.39 -1.21
CA ARG A 418 -18.80 -17.85 -2.50
C ARG A 418 -17.35 -17.39 -2.47
N GLY A 419 -16.62 -17.56 -1.35
CA GLY A 419 -15.21 -17.20 -1.19
C GLY A 419 -14.97 -15.72 -0.89
N PHE A 420 -15.96 -15.02 -0.34
CA PHE A 420 -15.81 -13.67 0.17
C PHE A 420 -15.43 -13.71 1.66
N SER A 421 -14.49 -12.89 2.08
CA SER A 421 -14.41 -12.47 3.47
C SER A 421 -15.53 -11.48 3.76
N VAL A 422 -16.07 -11.49 4.98
CA VAL A 422 -17.14 -10.57 5.40
C VAL A 422 -16.62 -9.68 6.52
N VAL A 423 -16.76 -8.37 6.34
CA VAL A 423 -16.52 -7.34 7.36
C VAL A 423 -17.83 -6.63 7.65
N THR A 424 -18.25 -6.57 8.91
CA THR A 424 -19.59 -6.06 9.20
C THR A 424 -19.70 -5.19 10.45
N ALA A 425 -20.40 -4.06 10.32
CA ALA A 425 -20.92 -3.27 11.43
C ALA A 425 -22.31 -3.72 11.90
N ASN A 426 -22.97 -4.61 11.14
CA ASN A 426 -24.30 -5.13 11.44
C ASN A 426 -24.24 -6.22 12.52
N LYS A 427 -24.82 -5.96 13.68
CA LYS A 427 -24.80 -6.85 14.86
C LYS A 427 -25.71 -8.07 14.71
N ILE A 428 -26.68 -8.03 13.78
CA ILE A 428 -27.79 -8.98 13.73
C ILE A 428 -27.26 -10.41 13.58
N ALA A 429 -26.38 -10.66 12.63
CA ALA A 429 -25.86 -12.00 12.35
C ALA A 429 -25.26 -12.68 13.59
N ASN A 430 -24.52 -11.92 14.40
CA ASN A 430 -23.90 -12.44 15.62
C ASN A 430 -24.89 -12.62 16.80
N THR A 431 -26.15 -12.18 16.63
CA THR A 431 -27.20 -12.26 17.66
C THR A 431 -28.41 -13.11 17.24
N LEU A 432 -28.38 -13.70 16.04
CA LEU A 432 -29.30 -14.77 15.63
C LEU A 432 -29.07 -16.03 16.46
N ASP A 433 -29.80 -17.10 16.17
CA ASP A 433 -29.67 -18.38 16.88
C ASP A 433 -28.23 -18.92 16.85
N GLN A 434 -27.92 -19.80 17.82
CA GLN A 434 -26.58 -20.35 18.01
C GLN A 434 -26.11 -21.16 16.78
N ASP A 435 -27.01 -21.85 16.10
CA ASP A 435 -26.67 -22.66 14.93
C ASP A 435 -26.20 -21.77 13.78
N TYR A 436 -26.87 -20.66 13.55
CA TYR A 436 -26.46 -19.67 12.54
C TYR A 436 -25.13 -19.02 12.92
N TYR A 437 -24.94 -18.65 14.20
CA TYR A 437 -23.68 -18.11 14.72
C TYR A 437 -22.49 -19.02 14.42
N HIS A 438 -22.64 -20.35 14.63
CA HIS A 438 -21.61 -21.32 14.34
C HIS A 438 -21.42 -21.53 12.83
N SER A 439 -22.52 -21.62 12.06
CA SER A 439 -22.45 -21.84 10.61
C SER A 439 -21.64 -20.77 9.89
N ILE A 440 -21.71 -19.50 10.30
CA ILE A 440 -20.88 -18.41 9.75
C ILE A 440 -19.39 -18.72 9.94
N ARG A 441 -18.99 -19.10 11.16
CA ARG A 441 -17.58 -19.35 11.52
C ARG A 441 -17.04 -20.60 10.85
N ASP A 442 -17.82 -21.67 10.82
CA ASP A 442 -17.46 -22.93 10.18
C ASP A 442 -17.32 -22.73 8.65
N THR A 443 -18.25 -21.99 8.03
CA THR A 443 -18.18 -21.68 6.60
C THR A 443 -16.97 -20.80 6.28
N ALA A 444 -16.67 -19.78 7.09
CA ALA A 444 -15.50 -18.96 6.92
C ALA A 444 -14.21 -19.78 6.99
N LYS A 445 -14.11 -20.65 7.99
CA LYS A 445 -12.96 -21.56 8.16
C LYS A 445 -12.81 -22.55 7.01
N ASN A 446 -13.90 -23.20 6.59
CA ASN A 446 -13.90 -24.21 5.53
C ASN A 446 -13.51 -23.63 4.17
N ASN A 447 -13.87 -22.39 3.89
CA ASN A 447 -13.55 -21.69 2.65
C ASN A 447 -12.25 -20.87 2.72
N ASN A 448 -11.53 -20.90 3.85
CA ASN A 448 -10.32 -20.12 4.10
C ASN A 448 -10.53 -18.62 3.84
N VAL A 449 -11.66 -18.09 4.32
CA VAL A 449 -12.03 -16.66 4.31
C VAL A 449 -12.27 -16.17 5.72
N GLN A 450 -12.34 -14.85 5.91
CA GLN A 450 -12.47 -14.27 7.23
C GLN A 450 -13.88 -13.69 7.47
N PHE A 451 -14.32 -13.74 8.74
CA PHE A 451 -15.49 -13.05 9.24
C PHE A 451 -15.06 -12.10 10.35
N ARG A 452 -15.07 -10.78 10.08
CA ARG A 452 -14.62 -9.71 10.98
C ARG A 452 -15.77 -8.79 11.38
N TYR A 453 -15.85 -8.40 12.65
CA TYR A 453 -16.98 -7.68 13.22
C TYR A 453 -16.61 -6.87 14.47
N GLU A 454 -15.40 -6.31 14.55
CA GLU A 454 -14.94 -5.52 15.69
C GLU A 454 -15.96 -4.44 16.06
N THR A 455 -16.53 -3.79 15.06
CA THR A 455 -17.45 -2.67 15.23
C THR A 455 -18.84 -3.07 15.75
N ASN A 456 -19.10 -4.35 15.96
CA ASN A 456 -20.34 -4.81 16.60
C ASN A 456 -20.42 -4.41 18.07
N VAL A 457 -19.27 -4.23 18.75
CA VAL A 457 -19.22 -3.80 20.16
C VAL A 457 -18.22 -2.67 20.33
N GLY A 458 -18.70 -1.48 20.72
CA GLY A 458 -17.84 -0.35 21.06
C GLY A 458 -17.28 0.43 19.86
N ALA A 459 -17.94 0.40 18.72
CA ALA A 459 -17.52 1.08 17.50
C ALA A 459 -16.08 0.69 17.08
N GLY A 460 -15.13 1.61 17.05
CA GLY A 460 -13.73 1.33 16.71
C GLY A 460 -12.84 0.95 17.89
N LEU A 461 -13.39 0.74 19.08
CA LEU A 461 -12.61 0.26 20.21
C LEU A 461 -12.16 -1.18 20.00
N PRO A 462 -10.90 -1.56 20.34
CA PRO A 462 -10.37 -2.91 20.13
C PRO A 462 -10.87 -3.88 21.21
N ILE A 463 -12.16 -4.19 21.21
CA ILE A 463 -12.83 -4.98 22.23
C ILE A 463 -12.82 -6.46 21.86
N ILE A 464 -13.34 -6.81 20.68
CA ILE A 464 -13.46 -8.20 20.22
C ILE A 464 -12.09 -8.77 19.92
N ASN A 465 -11.23 -8.05 19.22
CA ASN A 465 -9.85 -8.49 18.94
C ASN A 465 -9.05 -8.69 20.24
N THR A 466 -9.22 -7.82 21.24
CA THR A 466 -8.59 -8.02 22.56
C THR A 466 -9.09 -9.28 23.22
N LEU A 467 -10.41 -9.51 23.24
CA LEU A 467 -11.02 -10.69 23.84
C LEU A 467 -10.55 -11.98 23.13
N GLN A 468 -10.55 -11.99 21.81
CA GLN A 468 -10.06 -13.10 21.00
C GLN A 468 -8.56 -13.38 21.24
N GLY A 469 -7.74 -12.33 21.36
CA GLY A 469 -6.33 -12.43 21.70
C GLY A 469 -6.06 -13.07 23.06
N LEU A 470 -6.84 -12.70 24.08
CA LEU A 470 -6.78 -13.32 25.41
C LEU A 470 -7.11 -14.82 25.33
N ILE A 471 -8.19 -15.18 24.64
CA ILE A 471 -8.65 -16.56 24.49
C ILE A 471 -7.61 -17.39 23.69
N ALA A 472 -7.10 -16.85 22.59
CA ALA A 472 -6.11 -17.51 21.75
C ALA A 472 -4.80 -17.83 22.49
N THR A 473 -4.44 -17.00 23.49
CA THR A 473 -3.28 -17.24 24.35
C THR A 473 -3.59 -18.15 25.56
N GLY A 474 -4.78 -18.76 25.59
CA GLY A 474 -5.19 -19.73 26.62
C GLY A 474 -5.64 -19.08 27.93
N ASP A 475 -5.97 -17.78 27.94
CA ASP A 475 -6.57 -17.15 29.12
C ASP A 475 -8.05 -17.53 29.25
N LYS A 476 -8.54 -17.62 30.48
CA LYS A 476 -9.93 -17.94 30.75
C LYS A 476 -10.67 -16.68 31.22
N ILE A 477 -11.68 -16.30 30.46
CA ILE A 477 -12.55 -15.17 30.83
C ILE A 477 -13.48 -15.62 31.96
N LEU A 478 -13.49 -14.87 33.03
CA LEU A 478 -14.32 -15.15 34.23
C LEU A 478 -15.60 -14.32 34.22
N SER A 479 -15.50 -13.04 33.87
CA SER A 479 -16.66 -12.16 33.70
C SER A 479 -16.38 -11.03 32.72
N ILE A 480 -17.44 -10.50 32.16
CA ILE A 480 -17.45 -9.32 31.28
C ILE A 480 -18.50 -8.37 31.84
N GLU A 481 -18.10 -7.14 32.12
CA GLU A 481 -18.99 -6.08 32.55
C GLU A 481 -18.79 -4.85 31.69
N GLY A 482 -19.88 -4.11 31.38
CA GLY A 482 -19.69 -2.91 30.56
C GLY A 482 -20.88 -1.96 30.59
N VAL A 483 -20.55 -0.68 30.49
CA VAL A 483 -21.47 0.40 30.15
C VAL A 483 -21.30 0.62 28.65
N LEU A 484 -22.23 0.07 27.84
CA LEU A 484 -22.08 -0.16 26.40
C LEU A 484 -23.05 0.65 25.54
N SER A 485 -23.89 1.52 26.14
CA SER A 485 -24.77 2.45 25.45
C SER A 485 -24.35 3.89 25.74
N GLY A 486 -24.02 4.65 24.69
CA GLY A 486 -23.71 6.08 24.80
C GLY A 486 -24.88 6.89 25.34
N THR A 487 -26.09 6.60 24.87
CA THR A 487 -27.35 7.23 25.32
C THR A 487 -27.57 7.02 26.82
N LEU A 488 -27.54 5.75 27.26
CA LEU A 488 -27.78 5.41 28.65
C LEU A 488 -26.65 5.89 29.57
N SER A 489 -25.40 5.91 29.06
CA SER A 489 -24.30 6.56 29.78
C SER A 489 -24.58 8.04 30.02
N TYR A 490 -24.95 8.77 28.95
CA TYR A 490 -25.27 10.19 29.04
C TYR A 490 -26.40 10.45 30.05
N LEU A 491 -27.49 9.68 29.95
CA LEU A 491 -28.67 9.83 30.85
C LEU A 491 -28.26 9.64 32.30
N PHE A 492 -27.59 8.55 32.68
CA PHE A 492 -27.24 8.25 34.09
C PHE A 492 -25.97 8.98 34.59
N ASN A 493 -25.20 9.60 33.74
CA ASN A 493 -24.15 10.55 34.13
C ASN A 493 -24.72 11.95 34.43
N THR A 494 -25.87 12.30 33.79
CA THR A 494 -26.51 13.61 33.93
C THR A 494 -27.65 13.61 34.94
N PHE A 495 -28.23 12.43 35.27
CA PHE A 495 -29.36 12.30 36.18
C PHE A 495 -28.89 12.45 37.65
N ASP A 496 -28.92 13.70 38.14
CA ASP A 496 -28.53 14.13 39.48
C ASP A 496 -29.72 14.48 40.37
N GLY A 497 -30.94 14.36 39.88
CA GLY A 497 -32.17 14.69 40.57
C GLY A 497 -32.62 16.14 40.44
N GLN A 498 -31.83 17.02 39.79
CA GLN A 498 -32.25 18.42 39.53
C GLN A 498 -33.33 18.50 38.46
N LYS A 499 -33.28 17.58 37.49
CA LYS A 499 -34.27 17.47 36.41
C LYS A 499 -34.95 16.11 36.46
N PRO A 500 -36.26 16.03 36.14
CA PRO A 500 -36.95 14.75 35.95
C PRO A 500 -36.28 13.89 34.91
N PHE A 501 -36.32 12.56 35.04
CA PHE A 501 -35.71 11.63 34.08
C PHE A 501 -36.30 11.78 32.68
N SER A 502 -37.63 11.92 32.57
CA SER A 502 -38.33 12.16 31.31
C SER A 502 -37.84 13.42 30.57
N ALA A 503 -37.53 14.48 31.33
CA ALA A 503 -37.01 15.72 30.78
C ALA A 503 -35.58 15.53 30.22
N LEU A 504 -34.75 14.72 30.89
CA LEU A 504 -33.40 14.36 30.43
C LEU A 504 -33.46 13.52 29.14
N VAL A 505 -34.43 12.61 29.00
CA VAL A 505 -34.64 11.84 27.78
C VAL A 505 -35.04 12.74 26.60
N LYS A 506 -35.95 13.72 26.84
CA LYS A 506 -36.31 14.74 25.84
C LYS A 506 -35.09 15.60 25.42
N ASP A 507 -34.30 16.02 26.38
CA ASP A 507 -33.06 16.78 26.16
C ASP A 507 -32.04 15.98 25.33
N ALA A 508 -31.85 14.68 25.68
CA ALA A 508 -30.97 13.79 24.95
C ALA A 508 -31.42 13.60 23.47
N ARG A 509 -32.71 13.45 23.26
CA ARG A 509 -33.28 13.38 21.89
C ARG A 509 -33.04 14.65 21.11
N ALA A 510 -33.31 15.81 21.71
CA ALA A 510 -33.12 17.09 21.05
C ALA A 510 -31.65 17.36 20.67
N LYS A 511 -30.70 16.81 21.43
CA LYS A 511 -29.26 16.89 21.17
C LYS A 511 -28.74 15.79 20.22
N GLY A 512 -29.60 14.88 19.78
CA GLY A 512 -29.21 13.77 18.91
C GLY A 512 -28.40 12.67 19.61
N PHE A 513 -28.53 12.52 20.93
CA PHE A 513 -27.89 11.47 21.72
C PHE A 513 -28.74 10.19 21.83
N THR A 514 -29.97 10.18 21.30
CA THR A 514 -30.82 8.99 21.22
C THR A 514 -31.06 8.62 19.77
N GLU A 515 -31.51 7.39 19.55
CA GLU A 515 -32.15 7.01 18.28
C GLU A 515 -33.40 7.89 18.05
N PRO A 516 -33.92 7.97 16.80
CA PRO A 516 -35.13 8.75 16.50
C PRO A 516 -36.31 8.42 17.42
N ASP A 517 -36.43 7.15 17.80
CA ASP A 517 -37.32 6.67 18.84
C ASP A 517 -36.50 6.27 20.09
N PRO A 518 -36.55 7.05 21.18
CA PRO A 518 -35.78 6.75 22.38
C PRO A 518 -36.12 5.40 23.05
N ARG A 519 -37.24 4.76 22.68
CA ARG A 519 -37.58 3.41 23.15
C ARG A 519 -36.53 2.38 22.73
N GLU A 520 -35.90 2.55 21.58
CA GLU A 520 -34.85 1.66 21.08
C GLU A 520 -33.62 1.67 22.00
N ASP A 521 -33.31 2.81 22.61
CA ASP A 521 -32.24 2.92 23.62
C ASP A 521 -32.70 2.42 24.99
N LEU A 522 -33.90 2.85 25.41
CA LEU A 522 -34.41 2.60 26.78
C LEU A 522 -34.82 1.14 27.04
N ASN A 523 -35.06 0.34 26.01
CA ASN A 523 -35.39 -1.09 26.13
C ASN A 523 -34.19 -1.95 26.54
N GLY A 524 -32.96 -1.44 26.45
CA GLY A 524 -31.72 -2.12 26.82
C GLY A 524 -31.27 -3.22 25.86
N MET A 525 -31.96 -3.43 24.73
CA MET A 525 -31.68 -4.52 23.80
C MET A 525 -30.35 -4.36 23.04
N ASP A 526 -29.90 -3.14 22.79
CA ASP A 526 -28.58 -2.92 22.17
C ASP A 526 -27.45 -3.38 23.11
N VAL A 527 -27.57 -3.11 24.42
CA VAL A 527 -26.62 -3.59 25.43
C VAL A 527 -26.69 -5.12 25.55
N ALA A 528 -27.89 -5.69 25.50
CA ALA A 528 -28.07 -7.14 25.56
C ALA A 528 -27.39 -7.85 24.37
N ARG A 529 -27.57 -7.33 23.14
CA ARG A 529 -26.90 -7.86 21.95
C ARG A 529 -25.36 -7.77 22.06
N LYS A 530 -24.85 -6.65 22.57
CA LYS A 530 -23.38 -6.49 22.75
C LYS A 530 -22.81 -7.49 23.77
N ILE A 531 -23.47 -7.68 24.90
CA ILE A 531 -23.08 -8.68 25.91
C ILE A 531 -23.21 -10.10 25.35
N LEU A 532 -24.26 -10.39 24.59
CA LEU A 532 -24.41 -11.70 23.90
C LEU A 532 -23.23 -11.99 22.99
N ILE A 533 -22.85 -11.04 22.14
CA ILE A 533 -21.69 -11.19 21.23
C ILE A 533 -20.44 -11.53 22.03
N LEU A 534 -20.14 -10.75 23.06
CA LEU A 534 -18.94 -10.95 23.87
C LEU A 534 -18.97 -12.27 24.66
N ALA A 535 -20.12 -12.68 25.18
CA ALA A 535 -20.27 -13.97 25.85
C ALA A 535 -20.05 -15.14 24.88
N ARG A 536 -20.61 -15.05 23.68
CA ARG A 536 -20.44 -16.08 22.63
C ARG A 536 -18.97 -16.22 22.18
N GLU A 537 -18.20 -15.12 22.15
CA GLU A 537 -16.74 -15.19 21.88
C GLU A 537 -16.00 -16.06 22.90
N THR A 538 -16.47 -16.13 24.15
CA THR A 538 -15.88 -16.99 25.18
C THR A 538 -16.28 -18.47 25.05
N GLY A 539 -17.12 -18.81 24.09
CA GLY A 539 -17.69 -20.15 23.89
C GLY A 539 -18.99 -20.40 24.69
N ALA A 540 -19.60 -19.37 25.26
CA ALA A 540 -20.86 -19.49 25.98
C ALA A 540 -22.01 -19.85 25.02
N LYS A 541 -22.79 -20.87 25.37
CA LYS A 541 -24.02 -21.25 24.67
C LYS A 541 -25.17 -20.43 25.24
N LEU A 542 -25.37 -19.24 24.71
CA LEU A 542 -26.36 -18.27 25.19
C LEU A 542 -27.18 -17.74 24.01
N GLU A 543 -28.50 -17.69 24.20
CA GLU A 543 -29.44 -17.04 23.30
C GLU A 543 -29.85 -15.66 23.83
N LEU A 544 -30.35 -14.80 22.94
CA LEU A 544 -30.77 -13.45 23.32
C LEU A 544 -31.89 -13.48 24.37
N ASN A 545 -32.78 -14.48 24.28
CA ASN A 545 -33.89 -14.66 25.21
C ASN A 545 -33.44 -15.19 26.59
N ASP A 546 -32.22 -15.72 26.74
CA ASP A 546 -31.67 -16.17 28.01
C ASP A 546 -31.13 -15.00 28.83
N ILE A 547 -31.03 -13.82 28.23
CA ILE A 547 -30.49 -12.63 28.90
C ILE A 547 -31.58 -11.94 29.68
N SER A 548 -31.37 -11.76 30.98
CA SER A 548 -32.26 -10.96 31.81
C SER A 548 -32.05 -9.48 31.55
N VAL A 549 -33.00 -8.83 30.92
CA VAL A 549 -32.96 -7.40 30.59
C VAL A 549 -33.95 -6.62 31.43
N GLU A 550 -33.47 -5.72 32.28
CA GLU A 550 -34.27 -4.71 32.93
C GLU A 550 -34.36 -3.48 32.02
N GLY A 551 -35.42 -3.38 31.21
CA GLY A 551 -35.71 -2.18 30.42
C GLY A 551 -36.08 -0.98 31.31
N LEU A 552 -35.91 0.21 30.75
CA LEU A 552 -36.27 1.47 31.45
C LEU A 552 -37.64 2.01 30.97
N ILE A 553 -38.32 1.27 30.12
CA ILE A 553 -39.66 1.57 29.65
C ILE A 553 -40.64 0.95 30.64
N PRO A 554 -41.53 1.76 31.31
CA PRO A 554 -42.57 1.20 32.16
C PRO A 554 -43.49 0.29 31.39
N ALA A 555 -43.79 -0.90 31.95
CA ALA A 555 -44.61 -1.91 31.32
C ALA A 555 -46.06 -1.46 31.05
N GLU A 556 -46.54 -0.47 31.79
CA GLU A 556 -47.88 0.09 31.68
C GLU A 556 -48.01 1.13 30.54
N LEU A 557 -46.91 1.55 29.93
CA LEU A 557 -46.95 2.44 28.78
C LEU A 557 -47.23 1.65 27.50
N ASP A 558 -48.30 2.09 26.81
CA ASP A 558 -48.69 1.50 25.54
C ASP A 558 -47.53 1.60 24.50
N PRO A 559 -47.06 0.47 23.95
CA PRO A 559 -46.00 0.45 22.96
C PRO A 559 -46.35 1.11 21.64
N GLU A 560 -47.65 1.24 21.30
CA GLU A 560 -48.14 1.83 20.04
C GLU A 560 -48.25 3.36 20.08
N LEU A 561 -47.91 4.02 21.20
CA LEU A 561 -47.93 5.47 21.30
C LEU A 561 -46.94 6.12 20.32
N SER A 562 -47.31 7.28 19.77
CA SER A 562 -46.35 8.12 19.06
C SER A 562 -45.21 8.52 20.01
N VAL A 563 -44.04 8.78 19.45
CA VAL A 563 -42.81 9.09 20.26
C VAL A 563 -43.08 10.25 21.22
N ASP A 564 -43.79 11.29 20.79
CA ASP A 564 -44.06 12.45 21.63
C ASP A 564 -45.04 12.09 22.77
N ARG A 565 -46.07 11.30 22.53
CA ARG A 565 -46.99 10.79 23.56
C ARG A 565 -46.29 9.83 24.52
N PHE A 566 -45.38 9.02 24.02
CA PHE A 566 -44.53 8.18 24.89
C PHE A 566 -43.72 9.02 25.85
N LEU A 567 -43.02 10.06 25.35
CA LEU A 567 -42.21 10.96 26.16
C LEU A 567 -43.04 11.73 27.19
N ASP A 568 -44.28 12.11 26.88
CA ASP A 568 -45.22 12.71 27.83
C ASP A 568 -45.72 11.70 28.85
N GLY A 569 -45.96 10.46 28.42
CA GLY A 569 -46.32 9.35 29.29
C GLY A 569 -45.24 8.97 30.29
N LEU A 570 -43.98 9.00 29.87
CA LEU A 570 -42.81 8.68 30.71
C LEU A 570 -42.71 9.58 31.93
N ALA A 571 -43.18 10.83 31.83
CA ALA A 571 -43.19 11.76 32.98
C ALA A 571 -43.98 11.26 34.20
N LYS A 572 -44.95 10.39 34.02
CA LYS A 572 -45.72 9.78 35.13
C LYS A 572 -44.87 8.86 35.99
N TYR A 573 -43.75 8.42 35.50
CA TYR A 573 -42.84 7.48 36.19
C TYR A 573 -41.56 8.15 36.72
N ASP A 574 -41.44 9.47 36.60
CA ASP A 574 -40.27 10.22 37.07
C ASP A 574 -40.00 9.99 38.56
N GLU A 575 -41.06 9.87 39.39
CA GLU A 575 -40.96 9.57 40.80
C GLU A 575 -40.27 8.23 41.09
N ASN A 576 -40.47 7.22 40.21
CA ASN A 576 -39.83 5.93 40.36
C ASN A 576 -38.33 6.02 40.15
N PHE A 577 -37.89 6.76 39.12
CA PHE A 577 -36.46 7.02 38.85
C PHE A 577 -35.84 7.86 39.96
N GLN A 578 -36.57 8.87 40.45
CA GLN A 578 -36.13 9.71 41.53
C GLN A 578 -35.90 8.90 42.83
N LYS A 579 -36.83 8.02 43.19
CA LYS A 579 -36.68 7.13 44.37
C LYS A 579 -35.47 6.20 44.23
N ARG A 580 -35.18 5.72 43.02
CA ARG A 580 -33.96 4.90 42.75
C ARG A 580 -32.69 5.70 42.95
N LEU A 581 -32.65 6.95 42.50
CA LEU A 581 -31.52 7.85 42.66
C LEU A 581 -31.31 8.17 44.16
N GLU A 582 -32.36 8.54 44.90
CA GLU A 582 -32.30 8.83 46.32
C GLU A 582 -31.77 7.66 47.14
N LYS A 583 -32.26 6.44 46.85
CA LYS A 583 -31.76 5.21 47.50
C LYS A 583 -30.28 4.98 47.23
N ALA A 584 -29.81 5.23 46.01
CA ALA A 584 -28.40 5.10 45.66
C ALA A 584 -27.55 6.18 46.37
N THR A 585 -27.98 7.43 46.31
CA THR A 585 -27.28 8.58 46.92
C THR A 585 -27.18 8.47 48.43
N ALA A 586 -28.25 7.99 49.10
CA ALA A 586 -28.26 7.78 50.55
C ALA A 586 -27.15 6.83 51.03
N VAL A 587 -26.65 5.96 50.20
CA VAL A 587 -25.55 5.03 50.48
C VAL A 587 -24.27 5.35 49.70
N GLN A 588 -24.13 6.60 49.24
CA GLN A 588 -22.97 7.11 48.48
C GLN A 588 -22.65 6.33 47.18
N LYS A 589 -23.69 5.89 46.48
CA LYS A 589 -23.59 5.18 45.20
C LYS A 589 -24.14 6.04 44.09
N VAL A 590 -23.69 5.76 42.85
CA VAL A 590 -24.22 6.36 41.62
C VAL A 590 -24.94 5.30 40.78
N LEU A 591 -25.92 5.73 40.02
CA LEU A 591 -26.64 4.83 39.12
C LEU A 591 -25.87 4.66 37.79
N ARG A 592 -25.75 3.41 37.33
CA ARG A 592 -25.16 3.05 36.03
C ARG A 592 -25.99 1.96 35.35
N TYR A 593 -26.18 2.07 34.05
CA TYR A 593 -26.83 1.01 33.30
C TYR A 593 -25.76 0.06 32.74
N ILE A 594 -25.71 -1.14 33.31
CA ILE A 594 -24.59 -2.07 33.12
C ILE A 594 -25.10 -3.37 32.50
N GLY A 595 -24.38 -3.85 31.49
CA GLY A 595 -24.47 -5.23 31.00
C GLY A 595 -23.39 -6.07 31.67
N LYS A 596 -23.76 -7.26 32.17
CA LYS A 596 -22.87 -8.20 32.86
C LYS A 596 -23.04 -9.61 32.32
N TRP A 597 -21.94 -10.32 32.18
CA TRP A 597 -21.87 -11.76 32.00
C TRP A 597 -20.89 -12.33 33.05
N ASP A 598 -21.33 -13.28 33.85
CA ASP A 598 -20.60 -13.83 35.01
C ASP A 598 -19.90 -15.17 34.72
N GLY A 599 -19.75 -15.55 33.47
CA GLY A 599 -19.25 -16.85 33.04
C GLY A 599 -20.35 -17.87 32.75
N GLN A 600 -21.59 -17.61 33.14
CA GLN A 600 -22.76 -18.49 32.97
C GLN A 600 -24.01 -17.75 32.49
N LYS A 601 -24.36 -16.67 33.19
CA LYS A 601 -25.58 -15.89 32.98
C LYS A 601 -25.25 -14.47 32.56
N ALA A 602 -26.15 -13.88 31.78
CA ALA A 602 -26.07 -12.47 31.39
C ALA A 602 -27.25 -11.69 32.00
N LYS A 603 -26.97 -10.51 32.49
CA LYS A 603 -27.95 -9.58 33.08
C LYS A 603 -27.64 -8.16 32.62
N ILE A 604 -28.66 -7.44 32.23
CA ILE A 604 -28.60 -6.04 31.84
C ILE A 604 -29.56 -5.25 32.74
N GLY A 605 -29.10 -4.14 33.30
CA GLY A 605 -29.99 -3.33 34.10
C GLY A 605 -29.33 -2.13 34.79
N LEU A 606 -30.16 -1.37 35.51
CA LEU A 606 -29.76 -0.20 36.26
C LEU A 606 -29.24 -0.60 37.65
N GLU A 607 -27.96 -0.37 37.90
CA GLU A 607 -27.29 -0.72 39.16
C GLU A 607 -26.76 0.51 39.89
N ALA A 608 -26.79 0.42 41.23
CA ALA A 608 -26.16 1.41 42.12
C ALA A 608 -24.73 0.95 42.47
N VAL A 609 -23.71 1.65 42.00
CA VAL A 609 -22.29 1.30 42.16
C VAL A 609 -21.59 2.24 43.12
N ASN A 610 -20.67 1.70 43.95
CA ASN A 610 -19.85 2.46 44.90
C ASN A 610 -18.52 2.92 44.23
N ASN A 611 -17.70 3.68 44.97
CA ASN A 611 -16.45 4.25 44.46
C ASN A 611 -15.36 3.21 44.13
N ASP A 612 -15.45 1.98 44.64
CA ASP A 612 -14.53 0.90 44.30
C ASP A 612 -14.86 0.26 42.94
N ASN A 613 -16.04 0.54 42.39
CA ASN A 613 -16.46 0.04 41.10
C ASN A 613 -15.86 0.89 39.99
N PRO A 614 -15.25 0.27 38.95
CA PRO A 614 -14.65 1.00 37.84
C PRO A 614 -15.58 2.02 37.14
N PHE A 615 -16.88 1.75 37.11
CA PHE A 615 -17.89 2.61 36.47
C PHE A 615 -18.34 3.81 37.31
N TYR A 616 -17.89 3.92 38.57
CA TYR A 616 -18.31 5.01 39.45
C TYR A 616 -17.97 6.39 38.91
N ASN A 617 -16.70 6.59 38.48
CA ASN A 617 -16.16 7.84 37.94
C ASN A 617 -16.32 7.99 36.42
N GLN A 618 -17.23 7.23 35.79
CA GLN A 618 -17.47 7.38 34.38
C GLN A 618 -18.21 8.68 34.08
N ASN A 619 -17.78 9.41 33.05
CA ASN A 619 -18.36 10.67 32.63
C ASN A 619 -18.75 10.62 31.12
N GLY A 620 -19.73 11.46 30.74
CA GLY A 620 -20.12 11.62 29.35
C GLY A 620 -20.82 10.40 28.75
N SER A 621 -20.60 10.17 27.43
CA SER A 621 -21.23 9.11 26.64
C SER A 621 -20.26 7.98 26.25
N GLU A 622 -19.12 7.89 26.93
CA GLU A 622 -18.10 6.90 26.62
C GLU A 622 -18.56 5.47 26.93
N ASN A 623 -18.14 4.51 26.11
CA ASN A 623 -18.24 3.10 26.46
C ASN A 623 -17.08 2.71 27.37
N PHE A 624 -17.37 1.87 28.34
CA PHE A 624 -16.38 1.35 29.26
C PHE A 624 -16.66 -0.14 29.51
N ILE A 625 -15.67 -0.97 29.23
CA ILE A 625 -15.74 -2.43 29.38
C ILE A 625 -14.64 -2.92 30.29
N VAL A 626 -14.96 -3.94 31.08
CA VAL A 626 -14.07 -4.57 32.07
C VAL A 626 -14.08 -6.08 31.84
N PHE A 627 -12.91 -6.64 31.51
CA PHE A 627 -12.69 -8.08 31.44
C PHE A 627 -11.98 -8.56 32.71
N ARG A 628 -12.60 -9.48 33.43
CA ARG A 628 -11.93 -10.26 34.48
C ARG A 628 -11.57 -11.62 33.91
N THR A 629 -10.31 -11.95 33.97
CA THR A 629 -9.81 -13.22 33.44
C THR A 629 -9.00 -13.95 34.49
N LYS A 630 -8.56 -15.17 34.22
CA LYS A 630 -7.69 -15.88 35.16
C LYS A 630 -6.35 -15.14 35.35
N ARG A 631 -5.83 -14.47 34.34
CA ARG A 631 -4.58 -13.67 34.40
C ARG A 631 -4.80 -12.25 34.95
N TYR A 632 -5.92 -11.65 34.62
CA TYR A 632 -6.27 -10.28 34.97
C TYR A 632 -7.47 -10.27 35.96
N ASN A 633 -7.30 -10.88 37.15
CA ASN A 633 -8.35 -10.97 38.13
C ASN A 633 -8.25 -9.83 39.17
N ASP A 634 -7.07 -9.65 39.76
CA ASP A 634 -6.83 -8.62 40.80
C ASP A 634 -6.75 -7.22 40.15
N ALA A 635 -6.16 -7.11 38.98
CA ALA A 635 -6.14 -5.92 38.13
C ALA A 635 -6.86 -6.21 36.83
N PRO A 636 -8.18 -5.98 36.73
CA PRO A 636 -8.96 -6.28 35.54
C PRO A 636 -8.50 -5.49 34.32
N LEU A 637 -8.59 -6.10 33.12
CA LEU A 637 -8.34 -5.38 31.88
C LEU A 637 -9.52 -4.46 31.57
N MET A 638 -9.24 -3.20 31.31
CA MET A 638 -10.24 -2.16 31.07
C MET A 638 -10.02 -1.48 29.74
N ILE A 639 -11.09 -1.32 28.94
CA ILE A 639 -11.10 -0.57 27.69
C ILE A 639 -12.14 0.53 27.79
N LYS A 640 -11.73 1.77 27.55
CA LYS A 640 -12.59 2.95 27.66
C LYS A 640 -12.36 3.88 26.48
N GLY A 641 -13.45 4.44 25.93
CA GLY A 641 -13.39 5.42 24.86
C GLY A 641 -14.74 5.67 24.19
N HIS A 642 -14.72 6.38 23.06
CA HIS A 642 -15.94 6.63 22.30
C HIS A 642 -16.46 5.34 21.67
N GLY A 643 -17.60 4.86 22.15
CA GLY A 643 -18.24 3.62 21.69
C GLY A 643 -19.35 3.83 20.65
N ALA A 644 -19.45 5.03 20.07
CA ALA A 644 -20.37 5.40 19.02
C ALA A 644 -19.79 6.56 18.19
N GLY A 645 -20.31 6.72 16.99
CA GLY A 645 -19.91 7.79 16.05
C GLY A 645 -19.50 7.26 14.69
N ALA A 646 -19.86 7.96 13.62
CA ALA A 646 -19.62 7.52 12.25
C ALA A 646 -18.14 7.30 11.95
N SER A 647 -17.30 8.28 12.29
CA SER A 647 -15.87 8.25 11.98
C SER A 647 -15.13 7.11 12.72
N VAL A 648 -15.37 6.94 14.03
CA VAL A 648 -14.74 5.84 14.78
C VAL A 648 -15.24 4.47 14.36
N THR A 649 -16.51 4.34 13.96
CA THR A 649 -17.04 3.07 13.45
C THR A 649 -16.47 2.76 12.06
N ALA A 650 -16.42 3.75 11.16
CA ALA A 650 -15.83 3.58 9.83
C ALA A 650 -14.33 3.22 9.90
N ALA A 651 -13.58 3.84 10.83
CA ALA A 651 -12.19 3.49 11.09
C ALA A 651 -12.04 2.04 11.58
N GLY A 652 -12.93 1.56 12.45
CA GLY A 652 -12.96 0.16 12.90
C GLY A 652 -13.27 -0.82 11.76
N VAL A 653 -14.20 -0.47 10.86
CA VAL A 653 -14.46 -1.26 9.64
C VAL A 653 -13.23 -1.30 8.74
N LEU A 654 -12.54 -0.17 8.56
CA LEU A 654 -11.30 -0.14 7.77
C LEU A 654 -10.19 -0.98 8.41
N GLN A 655 -10.07 -0.96 9.74
CA GLN A 655 -9.14 -1.83 10.46
C GLN A 655 -9.43 -3.31 10.19
N ASP A 656 -10.69 -3.75 10.27
CA ASP A 656 -11.08 -5.12 9.94
C ASP A 656 -10.78 -5.50 8.49
N ILE A 657 -10.94 -4.56 7.54
CA ILE A 657 -10.51 -4.74 6.14
C ILE A 657 -9.00 -4.97 6.07
N GLN A 658 -8.19 -4.14 6.76
CA GLN A 658 -6.73 -4.28 6.76
C GLN A 658 -6.29 -5.62 7.36
N LEU A 659 -6.89 -6.05 8.46
CA LEU A 659 -6.62 -7.36 9.05
C LEU A 659 -6.94 -8.52 8.09
N CYS A 660 -7.98 -8.38 7.25
CA CYS A 660 -8.24 -9.36 6.19
C CYS A 660 -7.10 -9.44 5.16
N LEU A 661 -6.30 -8.38 4.97
CA LEU A 661 -5.19 -8.36 4.01
C LEU A 661 -3.88 -8.93 4.58
N GLU A 662 -3.68 -8.85 5.89
CA GLU A 662 -2.43 -9.22 6.58
C GLU A 662 -2.31 -10.74 6.85
N ASP A 663 -3.42 -11.44 7.05
CA ASP A 663 -3.46 -12.87 7.38
C ASP A 663 -3.26 -13.76 6.12
N ARG A 664 -2.06 -13.70 5.51
CA ARG A 664 -1.62 -14.60 4.42
C ARG A 664 -0.26 -15.23 4.71
#